data_6f88ef65b44563b9038b4f7d6fe2234e
#
_entry.id   6f88ef65b44563b9038b4f7d6fe2234e
#
_cell.length_a   1.000
_cell.length_b   1.000
_cell.length_c   1.000
_cell.angle_alpha   90.00
_cell.angle_beta   90.00
_cell.angle_gamma   90.00
#
_symmetry.space_group_name_H-M   'P 1'
#
loop_
_entity.id
_entity.type
_entity.pdbx_description
1 polymer ?
#
loop_
_entity_poly.entity_id
_entity_poly.type
_entity_poly.pdbx_seq_one_letter_code
_entity_poly.pdbx_strand_id
1 'polypeptide(L)'
;MKRIIDIPRPEYPRPDFQRGSSEGLDWINLNGLWDFRFDPDDVGESEGWHSSEVYDDKIIVPYPWESLAAWGEATSASNSNYLSTNAYLEPDSVTCGGLDNSGNYRDADRHTIGWYRRTVVAPKSWFDQRIILKFGAVDWQAKVWVNGQLVGENENGYLPFEIDITDYLVVGQLATLVVRAYDPQDHSAQPAGKQIGWYVRSSGIWQTVYLEPRSKTYIQDFKTYTDIDTAQVKINLNIAGGELDGIGLAVKSNAPVKQTEIEFSGNQAVILLHLEPELVQLWDVDTPHLYDIDFNLRKDGQVIDQVSSYFGMRKVTRQLLPGTDYEYVFVNNRPTYLLGALNQSYTPEGVYTFLDDDQIKNDVVRAKEFGFNFLRLHIKIDEPRLYYWADKLGILFMCDMPNFGDSGYGELAQKRWEETLRGTIDRDFNHPSIIAWCDFNETWGLGYHQYAEMKDRQEWVRQMYHLTRELDPTRLAEDNSPCIYDHVETDLNTWHFYINDYQEAKDHIANVVKQTYPGSEFNYVGGNQQTNAPLLNSEYGGISAGSGDKDISWSFKFLTNEMRLYQKIGGYVYTELQDIEWEHNGFMNYDRSLKQFGYDYNDINALDFIAIDHHPGLTFEPGQEFSADVYSSHFSHKKVSGTVLHWRLDGLDHHGQQQLDLVSGYTDITFNPYKVDKVHHLSLKLPDQRLVGTLHLWVTDQDGSVIARNFVNIEILKPISVVEQSPNLTVINYDLADEPMVVIEGEGTSSHSIELPDITKTVKSMELIFEASSTVIGSPQTDNELWPSEVKIIANGTDIHTINLPNAPADARGALSYINGIDGKYGHLVRVSIDPSHLNLSGGQLQMDLQSDLGGLTLYSQRAGRYPLAIQVRIHH
;
A
#
# COMPACT_ATOMS: atom_id res chain seq x y z
N MET A 1 -13.74 31.16 -19.74
CA MET A 1 -13.54 30.03 -20.67
C MET A 1 -14.30 28.86 -20.12
N LYS A 2 -15.32 28.31 -20.81
CA LYS A 2 -15.94 27.05 -20.41
C LYS A 2 -14.86 25.97 -20.60
N ARG A 3 -14.33 25.38 -19.52
CA ARG A 3 -13.62 24.11 -19.62
C ARG A 3 -14.58 23.11 -20.25
N ILE A 4 -14.23 22.56 -21.39
CA ILE A 4 -14.82 21.30 -21.86
C ILE A 4 -14.38 20.33 -20.79
N ILE A 5 -15.31 19.84 -19.97
CA ILE A 5 -15.03 18.78 -19.03
C ILE A 5 -14.82 17.56 -19.91
N ASP A 6 -13.57 17.12 -20.04
CA ASP A 6 -13.27 15.84 -20.68
C ASP A 6 -14.07 14.77 -19.94
N ILE A 7 -14.55 13.75 -20.67
CA ILE A 7 -15.29 12.64 -20.04
C ILE A 7 -14.35 11.98 -19.04
N PRO A 8 -14.68 11.95 -17.72
CA PRO A 8 -13.85 11.27 -16.75
C PRO A 8 -13.84 9.77 -17.04
N ARG A 9 -12.71 9.12 -16.78
CA ARG A 9 -12.54 7.69 -17.02
C ARG A 9 -12.96 7.31 -18.45
N PRO A 10 -12.25 7.85 -19.46
CA PRO A 10 -12.63 7.68 -20.86
C PRO A 10 -12.28 6.29 -21.43
N GLU A 11 -11.45 5.52 -20.74
CA GLU A 11 -10.98 4.20 -21.15
C GLU A 11 -12.10 3.14 -21.06
N TYR A 12 -12.00 2.10 -21.89
CA TYR A 12 -12.90 0.95 -21.80
C TYR A 12 -12.69 0.20 -20.48
N PRO A 13 -13.75 -0.03 -19.68
CA PRO A 13 -13.60 -0.47 -18.29
C PRO A 13 -13.18 -1.95 -18.11
N ARG A 14 -13.36 -2.80 -19.15
CA ARG A 14 -13.07 -4.23 -19.13
C ARG A 14 -12.02 -4.60 -20.19
N PRO A 15 -10.73 -4.23 -20.00
CA PRO A 15 -9.68 -4.54 -20.97
C PRO A 15 -9.41 -6.06 -21.12
N ASP A 16 -9.79 -6.84 -20.11
CA ASP A 16 -9.77 -8.30 -20.07
C ASP A 16 -10.91 -8.94 -20.88
N PHE A 17 -11.94 -8.19 -21.23
CA PHE A 17 -13.11 -8.65 -21.99
C PHE A 17 -13.64 -7.52 -22.88
N GLN A 18 -12.96 -7.26 -23.99
CA GLN A 18 -13.31 -6.16 -24.89
C GLN A 18 -14.22 -6.63 -26.00
N ARG A 19 -15.45 -6.13 -26.02
CA ARG A 19 -16.38 -6.39 -27.11
C ARG A 19 -16.22 -5.35 -28.20
N GLY A 20 -16.06 -5.82 -29.45
CA GLY A 20 -15.83 -4.92 -30.55
C GLY A 20 -15.85 -5.60 -31.92
N SER A 21 -15.38 -4.90 -32.91
CA SER A 21 -15.16 -5.41 -34.26
C SER A 21 -13.71 -5.19 -34.69
N SER A 22 -13.34 -5.70 -35.87
CA SER A 22 -12.02 -5.44 -36.45
C SER A 22 -11.76 -3.95 -36.74
N GLU A 23 -12.81 -3.11 -36.65
CA GLU A 23 -12.72 -1.66 -36.84
C GLU A 23 -12.56 -0.90 -35.50
N GLY A 24 -12.63 -1.58 -34.34
CA GLY A 24 -12.46 -1.04 -33.00
C GLY A 24 -13.62 -1.38 -32.06
N LEU A 25 -13.56 -0.77 -30.86
CA LEU A 25 -14.60 -0.92 -29.86
C LEU A 25 -15.81 -0.06 -30.25
N ASP A 26 -17.02 -0.66 -30.21
CA ASP A 26 -18.27 0.04 -30.45
C ASP A 26 -19.05 0.14 -29.12
N TRP A 27 -18.91 1.26 -28.43
CA TRP A 27 -19.51 1.52 -27.14
C TRP A 27 -19.70 3.03 -26.90
N ILE A 28 -20.52 3.39 -25.94
CA ILE A 28 -20.71 4.78 -25.55
C ILE A 28 -20.47 4.92 -24.06
N ASN A 29 -19.43 5.66 -23.70
CA ASN A 29 -19.17 6.05 -22.32
C ASN A 29 -20.23 7.06 -21.86
N LEU A 30 -20.91 6.75 -20.76
CA LEU A 30 -21.93 7.61 -20.13
C LEU A 30 -21.41 8.33 -18.89
N ASN A 31 -20.12 8.28 -18.61
CA ASN A 31 -19.51 9.08 -17.52
C ASN A 31 -19.62 10.58 -17.81
N GLY A 32 -19.38 11.38 -16.79
CA GLY A 32 -19.44 12.84 -16.85
C GLY A 32 -20.66 13.40 -16.14
N LEU A 33 -21.13 14.56 -16.59
CA LEU A 33 -22.15 15.31 -15.86
C LEU A 33 -23.55 14.70 -16.03
N TRP A 34 -24.20 14.36 -14.92
CA TRP A 34 -25.59 13.94 -14.82
C TRP A 34 -26.42 14.95 -14.04
N ASP A 35 -27.72 15.07 -14.33
CA ASP A 35 -28.68 15.72 -13.42
C ASP A 35 -28.80 14.89 -12.15
N PHE A 36 -28.90 15.52 -10.99
CA PHE A 36 -28.88 14.83 -9.70
C PHE A 36 -29.84 15.44 -8.69
N ARG A 37 -30.34 14.61 -7.78
CA ARG A 37 -31.16 15.06 -6.66
C ARG A 37 -31.09 14.04 -5.52
N PHE A 38 -30.90 14.51 -4.29
CA PHE A 38 -31.08 13.68 -3.09
C PHE A 38 -32.56 13.49 -2.73
N ASP A 39 -32.88 12.37 -2.12
CA ASP A 39 -34.23 11.98 -1.70
C ASP A 39 -34.23 11.58 -0.21
N PRO A 40 -34.13 12.56 0.71
CA PRO A 40 -34.02 12.27 2.13
C PRO A 40 -35.28 11.64 2.73
N ASP A 41 -36.44 11.83 2.10
CA ASP A 41 -37.74 11.36 2.59
C ASP A 41 -38.25 10.11 1.84
N ASP A 42 -37.46 9.56 0.89
CA ASP A 42 -37.81 8.43 0.02
C ASP A 42 -39.17 8.60 -0.70
N VAL A 43 -39.40 9.79 -1.24
CA VAL A 43 -40.66 10.14 -1.94
C VAL A 43 -40.55 10.10 -3.45
N GLY A 44 -39.34 10.03 -4.00
CA GLY A 44 -39.07 10.21 -5.42
C GLY A 44 -39.79 9.19 -6.31
N GLU A 45 -39.92 7.95 -5.90
CA GLU A 45 -40.64 6.93 -6.65
C GLU A 45 -42.15 7.20 -6.65
N SER A 46 -42.70 7.55 -5.49
CA SER A 46 -44.14 7.87 -5.34
C SER A 46 -44.55 9.18 -6.04
N GLU A 47 -43.62 10.14 -6.11
CA GLU A 47 -43.83 11.42 -6.81
C GLU A 47 -43.51 11.35 -8.32
N GLY A 48 -43.01 10.20 -8.79
CA GLY A 48 -42.74 9.97 -10.20
C GLY A 48 -41.49 10.68 -10.73
N TRP A 49 -40.44 10.85 -9.88
CA TRP A 49 -39.19 11.50 -10.29
C TRP A 49 -38.50 10.81 -11.46
N HIS A 50 -38.71 9.52 -11.64
CA HIS A 50 -38.26 8.76 -12.81
C HIS A 50 -38.79 9.29 -14.16
N SER A 51 -39.84 10.11 -14.15
CA SER A 51 -40.42 10.76 -15.32
C SER A 51 -40.32 12.30 -15.28
N SER A 52 -39.73 12.87 -14.21
CA SER A 52 -39.57 14.30 -13.99
C SER A 52 -38.41 14.86 -14.81
N GLU A 53 -38.52 16.12 -15.23
CA GLU A 53 -37.39 16.88 -15.81
C GLU A 53 -36.68 17.78 -14.80
N VAL A 54 -37.18 17.87 -13.56
CA VAL A 54 -36.68 18.78 -12.52
C VAL A 54 -35.77 18.02 -11.58
N TYR A 55 -34.47 18.32 -11.67
CA TYR A 55 -33.41 17.90 -10.76
C TYR A 55 -32.64 19.13 -10.32
N ASP A 56 -32.34 19.23 -9.03
CA ASP A 56 -31.86 20.47 -8.42
C ASP A 56 -30.37 20.68 -8.60
N ASP A 57 -29.61 19.58 -8.76
CA ASP A 57 -28.15 19.55 -8.79
C ASP A 57 -27.57 18.84 -10.01
N LYS A 58 -26.26 18.84 -10.08
CA LYS A 58 -25.45 18.09 -11.05
C LYS A 58 -24.37 17.31 -10.33
N ILE A 59 -24.14 16.10 -10.78
CA ILE A 59 -23.09 15.23 -10.25
C ILE A 59 -22.22 14.67 -11.38
N ILE A 60 -20.95 14.42 -11.10
CA ILE A 60 -20.02 13.81 -12.06
C ILE A 60 -19.92 12.30 -11.80
N VAL A 61 -20.41 11.49 -12.71
CA VAL A 61 -20.26 10.05 -12.72
C VAL A 61 -18.92 9.69 -13.38
N PRO A 62 -18.10 8.73 -12.88
CA PRO A 62 -18.48 7.70 -11.91
C PRO A 62 -17.87 7.95 -10.52
N TYR A 63 -18.18 9.02 -9.87
CA TYR A 63 -17.65 9.26 -8.54
C TYR A 63 -18.73 9.15 -7.47
N PRO A 64 -18.43 8.51 -6.30
CA PRO A 64 -19.35 8.49 -5.16
C PRO A 64 -19.76 9.89 -4.75
N TRP A 65 -21.00 10.06 -4.29
CA TRP A 65 -21.47 11.41 -3.93
C TRP A 65 -20.79 12.00 -2.69
N GLU A 66 -20.04 11.19 -1.89
CA GLU A 66 -19.18 11.67 -0.81
C GLU A 66 -17.88 12.30 -1.32
N SER A 67 -17.48 11.99 -2.54
CA SER A 67 -16.19 12.40 -3.08
C SER A 67 -16.15 13.85 -3.56
N LEU A 68 -14.97 14.48 -3.52
CA LEU A 68 -14.72 15.81 -4.11
C LEU A 68 -14.91 15.81 -5.62
N ALA A 69 -14.50 14.71 -6.26
CA ALA A 69 -14.58 14.56 -7.70
C ALA A 69 -16.00 14.59 -8.23
N ALA A 70 -16.95 14.05 -7.48
CA ALA A 70 -18.37 14.06 -7.86
C ALA A 70 -18.95 15.47 -8.04
N TRP A 71 -18.43 16.45 -7.33
CA TRP A 71 -18.92 17.84 -7.34
C TRP A 71 -18.02 18.79 -8.15
N GLY A 72 -16.98 18.26 -8.81
CA GLY A 72 -16.06 19.06 -9.61
C GLY A 72 -15.07 19.89 -8.80
N GLU A 73 -14.87 19.58 -7.53
CA GLU A 73 -13.97 20.25 -6.60
C GLU A 73 -12.56 19.65 -6.59
N ALA A 74 -12.36 18.54 -7.28
CA ALA A 74 -11.06 17.89 -7.42
C ALA A 74 -10.13 18.73 -8.30
N THR A 75 -9.15 19.38 -7.70
CA THR A 75 -8.04 20.03 -8.40
C THR A 75 -6.72 19.41 -7.92
N SER A 76 -5.91 18.95 -8.83
CA SER A 76 -4.64 18.25 -8.65
C SER A 76 -3.55 18.99 -7.85
N ALA A 77 -3.87 20.11 -7.20
CA ALA A 77 -2.87 20.95 -6.55
C ALA A 77 -3.31 21.63 -5.23
N SER A 78 -4.50 21.33 -4.69
CA SER A 78 -5.04 22.21 -3.64
C SER A 78 -5.36 21.55 -2.30
N ASN A 79 -5.11 20.29 -2.10
CA ASN A 79 -5.65 19.60 -0.92
C ASN A 79 -4.62 19.00 0.06
N SER A 80 -3.35 19.46 0.06
CA SER A 80 -2.45 19.12 1.17
C SER A 80 -2.95 19.65 2.53
N ASN A 81 -3.73 20.72 2.54
CA ASN A 81 -4.29 21.31 3.76
C ASN A 81 -5.55 20.60 4.28
N TYR A 82 -6.13 19.69 3.48
CA TYR A 82 -7.39 19.04 3.85
C TYR A 82 -7.18 17.90 4.86
N LEU A 83 -6.03 17.28 4.83
CA LEU A 83 -5.68 16.12 5.66
C LEU A 83 -4.97 16.50 6.95
N SER A 84 -4.20 17.59 6.99
CA SER A 84 -3.40 17.97 8.15
C SER A 84 -4.20 18.53 9.32
N THR A 85 -5.38 19.10 9.08
CA THR A 85 -6.19 19.72 10.12
C THR A 85 -7.23 18.80 10.77
N ASN A 86 -7.51 17.64 10.16
CA ASN A 86 -8.58 16.72 10.59
C ASN A 86 -8.07 15.39 11.19
N ALA A 87 -6.75 15.18 11.27
CA ALA A 87 -6.15 13.94 11.74
C ALA A 87 -6.22 13.73 13.27
N TYR A 88 -6.81 14.64 14.01
CA TYR A 88 -6.90 14.56 15.48
C TYR A 88 -8.36 14.55 15.96
N LEU A 89 -9.14 13.56 15.50
CA LEU A 89 -10.33 13.17 16.23
C LEU A 89 -9.93 12.05 17.19
N GLU A 90 -10.18 12.29 18.48
CA GLU A 90 -9.98 11.29 19.54
C GLU A 90 -10.58 9.94 19.12
N PRO A 91 -9.90 8.81 19.37
CA PRO A 91 -10.33 7.46 18.93
C PRO A 91 -11.76 7.07 19.33
N ASP A 92 -12.31 7.68 20.35
CA ASP A 92 -13.66 7.41 20.87
C ASP A 92 -14.78 8.20 20.17
N SER A 93 -14.45 9.06 19.20
CA SER A 93 -15.41 9.88 18.47
C SER A 93 -15.49 9.56 16.96
N VAL A 94 -15.03 8.41 16.55
CA VAL A 94 -15.05 7.98 15.15
C VAL A 94 -16.48 7.76 14.69
N THR A 95 -17.11 8.83 14.30
CA THR A 95 -18.32 8.80 13.48
C THR A 95 -17.87 9.06 12.04
N CYS A 96 -17.97 8.04 11.25
CA CYS A 96 -17.54 8.01 9.86
C CYS A 96 -18.33 8.97 9.00
N GLY A 97 -17.64 9.78 8.26
CA GLY A 97 -18.16 10.71 7.30
C GLY A 97 -17.09 11.73 6.93
N GLY A 98 -16.93 11.99 5.64
CA GLY A 98 -16.02 13.02 5.18
C GLY A 98 -16.34 14.36 5.83
N LEU A 99 -15.38 14.93 6.54
CA LEU A 99 -15.54 16.26 7.15
C LEU A 99 -15.24 17.33 6.09
N ASP A 100 -16.02 18.43 6.10
CA ASP A 100 -15.69 19.63 5.33
C ASP A 100 -14.47 20.36 5.95
N ASN A 101 -13.96 21.38 5.25
CA ASN A 101 -12.83 22.19 5.73
C ASN A 101 -13.08 22.90 7.09
N SER A 102 -14.29 22.81 7.64
CA SER A 102 -14.67 23.34 8.94
C SER A 102 -14.82 22.25 10.00
N GLY A 103 -14.52 20.98 9.66
CA GLY A 103 -14.69 19.84 10.55
C GLY A 103 -16.15 19.36 10.69
N ASN A 104 -17.04 19.76 9.76
CA ASN A 104 -18.41 19.27 9.72
C ASN A 104 -18.54 18.17 8.65
N TYR A 105 -19.46 17.22 8.88
CA TYR A 105 -19.83 16.26 7.84
C TYR A 105 -20.35 16.99 6.60
N ARG A 106 -19.90 16.56 5.41
CA ARG A 106 -20.51 17.01 4.18
C ARG A 106 -21.99 16.62 4.19
N ASP A 107 -22.84 17.49 3.68
CA ASP A 107 -24.27 17.17 3.60
C ASP A 107 -24.53 15.91 2.78
N ALA A 108 -23.69 15.61 1.78
CA ALA A 108 -23.74 14.39 0.98
C ALA A 108 -23.63 13.10 1.81
N ASP A 109 -22.82 13.10 2.88
CA ASP A 109 -22.60 11.91 3.72
C ASP A 109 -23.81 11.53 4.58
N ARG A 110 -24.81 12.40 4.65
CA ARG A 110 -26.04 12.18 5.43
C ARG A 110 -27.16 11.57 4.59
N HIS A 111 -26.98 11.54 3.28
CA HIS A 111 -28.01 11.06 2.37
C HIS A 111 -27.80 9.57 2.07
N THR A 112 -28.91 8.86 2.01
CA THR A 112 -28.95 7.43 1.69
C THR A 112 -29.52 7.15 0.31
N ILE A 113 -30.17 8.15 -0.34
CA ILE A 113 -30.81 7.98 -1.63
C ILE A 113 -30.42 9.12 -2.55
N GLY A 114 -29.87 8.76 -3.72
CA GLY A 114 -29.57 9.70 -4.80
C GLY A 114 -30.25 9.28 -6.10
N TRP A 115 -30.83 10.26 -6.79
CA TRP A 115 -31.44 10.11 -8.11
C TRP A 115 -30.58 10.76 -9.17
N TYR A 116 -30.22 9.97 -10.18
CA TYR A 116 -29.41 10.38 -11.32
C TYR A 116 -30.25 10.40 -12.57
N ARG A 117 -30.07 11.39 -13.45
CA ARG A 117 -30.77 11.49 -14.72
C ARG A 117 -29.83 11.92 -15.84
N ARG A 118 -29.94 11.25 -16.98
CA ARG A 118 -29.18 11.59 -18.20
C ARG A 118 -29.98 11.27 -19.46
N THR A 119 -29.79 12.09 -20.50
CA THR A 119 -30.27 11.75 -21.84
C THR A 119 -29.21 11.07 -22.68
N VAL A 120 -29.59 10.06 -23.45
CA VAL A 120 -28.71 9.28 -24.30
C VAL A 120 -29.30 9.09 -25.69
N VAL A 121 -28.44 8.79 -26.66
CA VAL A 121 -28.87 8.40 -28.01
C VAL A 121 -28.08 7.16 -28.42
N ALA A 122 -28.77 6.04 -28.64
CA ALA A 122 -28.14 4.86 -29.27
C ALA A 122 -27.94 5.16 -30.77
N PRO A 123 -26.74 4.96 -31.35
CA PRO A 123 -26.44 5.23 -32.74
C PRO A 123 -27.34 4.44 -33.70
N LYS A 124 -27.65 5.01 -34.86
CA LYS A 124 -28.42 4.34 -35.88
C LYS A 124 -27.71 3.08 -36.44
N SER A 125 -26.40 3.00 -36.34
CA SER A 125 -25.62 1.83 -36.68
C SER A 125 -25.93 0.60 -35.83
N TRP A 126 -26.55 0.79 -34.67
CA TRP A 126 -26.95 -0.28 -33.73
C TRP A 126 -28.35 -0.82 -34.08
N PHE A 127 -28.89 -0.46 -35.19
CA PHE A 127 -30.19 -1.02 -35.64
C PHE A 127 -30.11 -2.54 -35.75
N ASP A 128 -31.12 -3.26 -35.29
CA ASP A 128 -31.23 -4.74 -35.23
C ASP A 128 -30.24 -5.42 -34.26
N GLN A 129 -29.56 -4.65 -33.42
CA GLN A 129 -28.75 -5.16 -32.32
C GLN A 129 -29.46 -4.99 -30.97
N ARG A 130 -29.07 -5.77 -29.98
CA ARG A 130 -29.44 -5.53 -28.58
C ARG A 130 -28.65 -4.35 -28.08
N ILE A 131 -29.27 -3.51 -27.26
CA ILE A 131 -28.61 -2.37 -26.63
C ILE A 131 -28.55 -2.63 -25.15
N ILE A 132 -27.34 -2.81 -24.67
CA ILE A 132 -27.06 -3.20 -23.28
C ILE A 132 -26.54 -1.99 -22.51
N LEU A 133 -27.25 -1.62 -21.45
CA LEU A 133 -26.81 -0.65 -20.46
C LEU A 133 -26.02 -1.39 -19.39
N LYS A 134 -24.78 -0.94 -19.16
CA LYS A 134 -23.86 -1.57 -18.21
C LYS A 134 -23.42 -0.58 -17.16
N PHE A 135 -23.39 -1.05 -15.93
CA PHE A 135 -22.81 -0.37 -14.76
C PHE A 135 -21.63 -1.19 -14.26
N GLY A 136 -20.49 -0.56 -14.05
CA GLY A 136 -19.35 -1.20 -13.40
C GLY A 136 -19.64 -1.54 -11.94
N ALA A 137 -20.20 -0.60 -11.20
CA ALA A 137 -20.75 -0.80 -9.86
C ALA A 137 -21.64 0.37 -9.44
N VAL A 138 -22.64 0.09 -8.60
CA VAL A 138 -23.49 1.08 -7.92
C VAL A 138 -23.68 0.62 -6.48
N ASP A 139 -23.20 1.38 -5.52
CA ASP A 139 -23.37 1.04 -4.12
C ASP A 139 -24.63 1.74 -3.56
N TRP A 140 -25.51 1.04 -2.96
CA TRP A 140 -25.62 -0.41 -2.77
C TRP A 140 -26.74 -1.01 -3.68
N GLN A 141 -27.94 -0.43 -3.68
CA GLN A 141 -29.09 -0.87 -4.47
C GLN A 141 -29.35 0.12 -5.60
N ALA A 142 -29.49 -0.35 -6.83
CA ALA A 142 -29.87 0.42 -7.99
C ALA A 142 -31.24 0.03 -8.53
N LYS A 143 -32.08 1.03 -8.83
CA LYS A 143 -33.25 0.89 -9.69
C LYS A 143 -33.05 1.74 -10.93
N VAL A 144 -33.36 1.21 -12.12
CA VAL A 144 -33.06 1.87 -13.40
C VAL A 144 -34.32 1.99 -14.24
N TRP A 145 -34.57 3.19 -14.73
CA TRP A 145 -35.68 3.50 -15.66
C TRP A 145 -35.13 3.99 -17.00
N VAL A 146 -35.82 3.63 -18.08
CA VAL A 146 -35.62 4.16 -19.42
C VAL A 146 -36.95 4.73 -19.91
N ASN A 147 -36.96 6.00 -20.31
CA ASN A 147 -38.18 6.70 -20.74
C ASN A 147 -39.33 6.56 -19.74
N GLY A 148 -39.03 6.57 -18.43
CA GLY A 148 -40.02 6.49 -17.36
C GLY A 148 -40.50 5.05 -17.03
N GLN A 149 -40.00 4.03 -17.73
CA GLN A 149 -40.33 2.62 -17.48
C GLN A 149 -39.22 1.97 -16.69
N LEU A 150 -39.53 1.26 -15.61
CA LEU A 150 -38.56 0.47 -14.81
C LEU A 150 -38.03 -0.67 -15.70
N VAL A 151 -36.72 -0.76 -15.87
CA VAL A 151 -36.09 -1.76 -16.75
C VAL A 151 -35.25 -2.76 -15.99
N GLY A 152 -34.82 -2.43 -14.75
CA GLY A 152 -34.05 -3.37 -13.96
C GLY A 152 -33.75 -2.85 -12.55
N GLU A 153 -33.32 -3.78 -11.69
CA GLU A 153 -32.87 -3.53 -10.33
C GLU A 153 -31.61 -4.36 -10.08
N ASN A 154 -30.73 -3.85 -9.22
CA ASN A 154 -29.54 -4.58 -8.77
C ASN A 154 -29.28 -4.32 -7.28
N GLU A 155 -28.71 -5.28 -6.60
CA GLU A 155 -28.34 -5.18 -5.20
C GLU A 155 -26.95 -5.79 -5.01
N ASN A 156 -25.91 -4.99 -5.14
CA ASN A 156 -24.51 -5.30 -4.83
C ASN A 156 -23.64 -4.06 -5.12
N GLY A 157 -22.84 -3.64 -4.13
CA GLY A 157 -22.01 -2.43 -4.22
C GLY A 157 -20.74 -2.56 -5.07
N TYR A 158 -20.31 -3.78 -5.41
CA TYR A 158 -19.00 -4.02 -6.04
C TYR A 158 -19.07 -4.66 -7.42
N LEU A 159 -20.11 -5.41 -7.71
CA LEU A 159 -20.19 -6.20 -8.93
C LEU A 159 -20.85 -5.43 -10.08
N PRO A 160 -20.40 -5.65 -11.31
CA PRO A 160 -21.05 -5.10 -12.48
C PRO A 160 -22.42 -5.77 -12.71
N PHE A 161 -23.34 -4.97 -13.27
CA PHE A 161 -24.60 -5.50 -13.78
C PHE A 161 -24.96 -4.88 -15.13
N GLU A 162 -25.83 -5.57 -15.86
CA GLU A 162 -26.24 -5.15 -17.18
C GLU A 162 -27.74 -5.33 -17.39
N ILE A 163 -28.32 -4.45 -18.16
CA ILE A 163 -29.74 -4.42 -18.49
C ILE A 163 -29.93 -4.30 -20.00
N ASP A 164 -30.69 -5.20 -20.60
CA ASP A 164 -31.08 -5.07 -21.99
C ASP A 164 -32.21 -4.02 -22.09
N ILE A 165 -31.89 -2.90 -22.72
CA ILE A 165 -32.82 -1.77 -22.88
C ILE A 165 -33.30 -1.61 -24.31
N THR A 166 -33.14 -2.61 -25.16
CA THR A 166 -33.49 -2.60 -26.59
C THR A 166 -34.95 -2.19 -26.84
N ASP A 167 -35.88 -2.76 -26.10
CA ASP A 167 -37.31 -2.52 -26.28
C ASP A 167 -37.79 -1.20 -25.68
N TYR A 168 -36.95 -0.50 -24.92
CA TYR A 168 -37.31 0.71 -24.16
C TYR A 168 -36.83 2.01 -24.81
N LEU A 169 -36.08 1.93 -25.90
CA LEU A 169 -35.60 3.08 -26.66
C LEU A 169 -35.70 2.87 -28.17
N VAL A 170 -35.59 3.95 -28.92
CA VAL A 170 -35.53 3.90 -30.39
C VAL A 170 -34.18 4.40 -30.85
N VAL A 171 -33.44 3.59 -31.60
CA VAL A 171 -32.11 3.99 -32.11
C VAL A 171 -32.17 5.27 -32.93
N GLY A 172 -31.23 6.16 -32.69
CA GLY A 172 -31.19 7.48 -33.32
C GLY A 172 -32.13 8.52 -32.72
N GLN A 173 -32.89 8.21 -31.67
CA GLN A 173 -33.72 9.13 -30.92
C GLN A 173 -33.18 9.29 -29.48
N LEU A 174 -33.53 10.43 -28.85
CA LEU A 174 -33.23 10.67 -27.45
C LEU A 174 -34.02 9.73 -26.55
N ALA A 175 -33.36 9.14 -25.59
CA ALA A 175 -33.95 8.41 -24.48
C ALA A 175 -33.47 9.00 -23.15
N THR A 176 -34.29 8.92 -22.12
CA THR A 176 -33.94 9.35 -20.77
C THR A 176 -33.63 8.16 -19.90
N LEU A 177 -32.45 8.14 -19.33
CA LEU A 177 -32.05 7.20 -18.30
C LEU A 177 -32.22 7.85 -16.93
N VAL A 178 -32.76 7.11 -15.97
CA VAL A 178 -32.85 7.51 -14.56
C VAL A 178 -32.37 6.35 -13.71
N VAL A 179 -31.58 6.65 -12.71
CA VAL A 179 -31.08 5.68 -11.73
C VAL A 179 -31.37 6.20 -10.34
N ARG A 180 -32.03 5.42 -9.52
CA ARG A 180 -32.11 5.62 -8.07
C ARG A 180 -31.10 4.70 -7.42
N ALA A 181 -30.14 5.27 -6.72
CA ALA A 181 -29.23 4.54 -5.87
C ALA A 181 -29.68 4.69 -4.40
N TYR A 182 -29.71 3.60 -3.68
CA TYR A 182 -30.00 3.56 -2.24
C TYR A 182 -28.88 2.85 -1.53
N ASP A 183 -28.19 3.58 -0.66
CA ASP A 183 -27.15 3.04 0.20
C ASP A 183 -27.50 3.28 1.67
N PRO A 184 -27.96 2.26 2.42
CA PRO A 184 -28.37 2.42 3.79
C PRO A 184 -27.21 2.75 4.71
N GLN A 185 -27.49 3.50 5.78
CA GLN A 185 -26.49 3.76 6.84
C GLN A 185 -26.34 2.55 7.80
N ASP A 186 -27.18 1.56 7.66
CA ASP A 186 -27.13 0.30 8.43
C ASP A 186 -26.51 -0.81 7.57
N HIS A 187 -25.22 -1.05 7.75
CA HIS A 187 -24.45 -2.05 7.00
C HIS A 187 -24.49 -3.44 7.59
N SER A 188 -25.39 -3.71 8.50
CA SER A 188 -25.35 -4.97 9.25
C SER A 188 -25.28 -6.21 8.34
N ALA A 189 -26.05 -6.25 7.25
CA ALA A 189 -26.07 -7.40 6.32
C ALA A 189 -25.46 -7.12 4.93
N GLN A 190 -24.85 -5.97 4.72
CA GLN A 190 -24.23 -5.58 3.45
C GLN A 190 -22.73 -5.87 3.48
N PRO A 191 -22.14 -6.53 2.46
CA PRO A 191 -20.69 -6.58 2.31
C PRO A 191 -20.16 -5.20 1.98
N ALA A 192 -19.82 -4.41 2.99
CA ALA A 192 -19.39 -3.01 2.85
C ALA A 192 -17.88 -2.84 3.03
N GLY A 193 -17.18 -3.83 3.59
CA GLY A 193 -15.77 -3.71 3.88
C GLY A 193 -15.49 -2.66 4.96
N LYS A 194 -14.52 -1.78 4.73
CA LYS A 194 -14.14 -0.71 5.66
C LYS A 194 -14.97 0.58 5.51
N GLN A 195 -15.98 0.59 4.67
CA GLN A 195 -16.93 1.68 4.64
C GLN A 195 -17.71 1.72 5.95
N ILE A 196 -18.01 2.90 6.44
CA ILE A 196 -18.75 3.15 7.69
C ILE A 196 -18.14 2.47 8.93
N GLY A 197 -17.79 3.26 9.88
CA GLY A 197 -17.14 2.82 11.11
C GLY A 197 -15.61 2.78 11.02
N TRP A 198 -15.04 2.83 9.80
CA TRP A 198 -13.60 2.90 9.58
C TRP A 198 -13.21 4.06 8.66
N TYR A 199 -13.71 4.12 7.42
CA TYR A 199 -13.49 5.20 6.46
C TYR A 199 -14.80 5.78 5.94
N VAL A 200 -14.68 6.82 5.10
CA VAL A 200 -15.82 7.41 4.41
C VAL A 200 -16.53 6.40 3.50
N ARG A 201 -17.85 6.53 3.38
CA ARG A 201 -18.64 5.70 2.48
C ARG A 201 -18.36 5.99 1.03
N SER A 202 -18.79 5.08 0.18
CA SER A 202 -18.70 5.18 -1.27
C SER A 202 -20.05 4.84 -1.88
N SER A 203 -20.97 5.80 -1.87
CA SER A 203 -22.36 5.57 -2.24
C SER A 203 -22.69 6.00 -3.68
N GLY A 204 -23.64 5.30 -4.30
CA GLY A 204 -24.13 5.62 -5.64
C GLY A 204 -23.26 5.03 -6.76
N ILE A 205 -23.22 5.69 -7.91
CA ILE A 205 -22.51 5.19 -9.10
C ILE A 205 -21.02 5.52 -8.95
N TRP A 206 -20.19 4.50 -8.67
CA TRP A 206 -18.74 4.70 -8.46
C TRP A 206 -17.83 4.03 -9.50
N GLN A 207 -18.39 3.28 -10.46
CA GLN A 207 -17.66 2.76 -11.61
C GLN A 207 -18.38 3.15 -12.91
N THR A 208 -17.65 3.07 -14.02
CA THR A 208 -18.09 3.50 -15.35
C THR A 208 -19.46 2.97 -15.75
N VAL A 209 -20.30 3.87 -16.27
CA VAL A 209 -21.58 3.54 -16.91
C VAL A 209 -21.43 3.64 -18.43
N TYR A 210 -21.94 2.68 -19.18
CA TYR A 210 -21.80 2.68 -20.62
C TYR A 210 -22.89 1.89 -21.36
N LEU A 211 -23.05 2.20 -22.65
CA LEU A 211 -23.88 1.43 -23.58
C LEU A 211 -22.99 0.61 -24.51
N GLU A 212 -23.43 -0.57 -24.81
CA GLU A 212 -22.75 -1.47 -25.75
C GLU A 212 -23.77 -2.19 -26.62
N PRO A 213 -23.54 -2.28 -27.96
CA PRO A 213 -24.40 -3.08 -28.83
C PRO A 213 -24.01 -4.57 -28.70
N ARG A 214 -24.99 -5.46 -28.80
CA ARG A 214 -24.77 -6.90 -28.91
C ARG A 214 -25.59 -7.53 -30.01
N SER A 215 -25.01 -8.51 -30.61
CA SER A 215 -25.74 -9.44 -31.52
C SER A 215 -26.83 -10.21 -30.76
N LYS A 216 -27.84 -10.71 -31.47
CA LYS A 216 -28.88 -11.56 -30.86
C LYS A 216 -28.31 -12.84 -30.25
N THR A 217 -27.24 -13.37 -30.83
CA THR A 217 -26.45 -14.47 -30.29
C THR A 217 -25.03 -13.94 -30.07
N TYR A 218 -24.49 -14.07 -28.87
CA TYR A 218 -23.26 -13.43 -28.47
C TYR A 218 -22.44 -14.28 -27.49
N ILE A 219 -21.15 -13.99 -27.37
CA ILE A 219 -20.27 -14.55 -26.35
C ILE A 219 -20.63 -13.91 -25.01
N GLN A 220 -21.05 -14.70 -24.05
CA GLN A 220 -21.43 -14.20 -22.73
C GLN A 220 -20.23 -13.96 -21.84
N ASP A 221 -19.43 -14.99 -21.64
CA ASP A 221 -18.24 -15.02 -20.80
C ASP A 221 -17.31 -16.16 -21.22
N PHE A 222 -16.14 -16.23 -20.59
CA PHE A 222 -15.25 -17.38 -20.72
C PHE A 222 -14.30 -17.47 -19.52
N LYS A 223 -13.78 -18.69 -19.25
CA LYS A 223 -12.74 -18.96 -18.25
C LYS A 223 -11.55 -19.65 -18.92
N THR A 224 -10.35 -19.14 -18.65
CA THR A 224 -9.08 -19.63 -19.22
C THR A 224 -8.29 -20.40 -18.17
N TYR A 225 -7.92 -21.61 -18.49
CA TYR A 225 -7.08 -22.49 -17.67
C TYR A 225 -5.77 -22.76 -18.39
N THR A 226 -4.66 -22.35 -17.81
CA THR A 226 -3.32 -22.53 -18.38
C THR A 226 -2.62 -23.69 -17.72
N ASP A 227 -1.99 -24.54 -18.51
CA ASP A 227 -1.13 -25.63 -18.06
C ASP A 227 0.26 -25.45 -18.65
N ILE A 228 1.20 -24.99 -17.81
CA ILE A 228 2.58 -24.74 -18.22
C ILE A 228 3.38 -26.03 -18.38
N ASP A 229 2.95 -27.12 -17.71
CA ASP A 229 3.66 -28.41 -17.72
C ASP A 229 3.42 -29.16 -19.04
N THR A 230 2.25 -28.98 -19.65
CA THR A 230 1.88 -29.60 -20.93
C THR A 230 1.81 -28.59 -22.08
N ALA A 231 2.08 -27.31 -21.82
CA ALA A 231 1.98 -26.19 -22.79
C ALA A 231 0.58 -26.14 -23.45
N GLN A 232 -0.46 -26.16 -22.64
CA GLN A 232 -1.85 -26.13 -23.09
C GLN A 232 -2.63 -24.97 -22.46
N VAL A 233 -3.62 -24.46 -23.22
CA VAL A 233 -4.62 -23.53 -22.72
C VAL A 233 -6.00 -24.08 -23.01
N LYS A 234 -6.77 -24.35 -21.97
CA LYS A 234 -8.17 -24.72 -22.06
C LYS A 234 -9.04 -23.52 -21.78
N ILE A 235 -10.01 -23.25 -22.64
CA ILE A 235 -10.95 -22.15 -22.49
C ILE A 235 -12.36 -22.70 -22.52
N ASN A 236 -13.12 -22.45 -21.46
CA ASN A 236 -14.55 -22.72 -21.42
C ASN A 236 -15.27 -21.42 -21.75
N LEU A 237 -16.00 -21.38 -22.86
CA LEU A 237 -16.68 -20.20 -23.39
C LEU A 237 -18.18 -20.42 -23.42
N ASN A 238 -18.95 -19.48 -22.88
CA ASN A 238 -20.41 -19.49 -22.87
C ASN A 238 -20.97 -18.57 -23.97
N ILE A 239 -21.98 -19.06 -24.67
CA ILE A 239 -22.73 -18.33 -25.69
C ILE A 239 -24.15 -18.12 -25.19
N ALA A 240 -24.67 -16.90 -25.33
CA ALA A 240 -26.05 -16.58 -24.92
C ALA A 240 -26.87 -16.00 -26.08
N GLY A 241 -28.16 -15.89 -25.84
CA GLY A 241 -29.12 -15.27 -26.78
C GLY A 241 -29.81 -16.27 -27.73
N GLY A 242 -29.92 -15.93 -29.01
CA GLY A 242 -30.81 -16.54 -29.97
C GLY A 242 -30.51 -17.97 -30.44
N GLU A 243 -30.79 -18.29 -31.69
CA GLU A 243 -30.61 -19.62 -32.25
C GLU A 243 -29.12 -19.99 -32.37
N LEU A 244 -28.77 -21.21 -31.96
CA LEU A 244 -27.42 -21.75 -32.00
C LEU A 244 -27.14 -22.57 -33.29
N ASP A 245 -28.15 -22.86 -34.08
CA ASP A 245 -27.98 -23.59 -35.35
C ASP A 245 -27.11 -22.77 -36.34
N GLY A 246 -26.08 -23.42 -36.89
CA GLY A 246 -25.16 -22.79 -37.84
C GLY A 246 -24.10 -21.89 -37.18
N ILE A 247 -24.02 -21.89 -35.82
CA ILE A 247 -22.99 -21.16 -35.08
C ILE A 247 -21.64 -21.87 -35.20
N GLY A 248 -20.62 -21.11 -35.52
CA GLY A 248 -19.20 -21.49 -35.48
C GLY A 248 -18.39 -20.51 -34.65
N LEU A 249 -17.25 -20.95 -34.19
CA LEU A 249 -16.30 -20.14 -33.43
C LEU A 249 -14.93 -20.20 -34.11
N ALA A 250 -14.31 -19.03 -34.31
CA ALA A 250 -12.93 -18.94 -34.75
C ALA A 250 -12.13 -18.23 -33.64
N VAL A 251 -11.00 -18.81 -33.29
CA VAL A 251 -10.09 -18.30 -32.27
C VAL A 251 -8.78 -17.90 -32.93
N LYS A 252 -8.27 -16.73 -32.58
CA LYS A 252 -6.97 -16.22 -33.03
C LYS A 252 -6.18 -15.76 -31.82
N SER A 253 -4.91 -16.09 -31.76
CA SER A 253 -4.00 -15.64 -30.71
C SER A 253 -2.61 -15.39 -31.30
N ASN A 254 -1.83 -14.52 -30.65
CA ASN A 254 -0.39 -14.35 -30.92
C ASN A 254 0.48 -15.36 -30.13
N ALA A 255 -0.13 -16.23 -29.31
CA ALA A 255 0.56 -17.35 -28.67
C ALA A 255 1.10 -18.32 -29.74
N PRO A 256 2.16 -19.10 -29.45
CA PRO A 256 2.75 -20.06 -30.37
C PRO A 256 1.87 -21.33 -30.53
N VAL A 257 0.65 -21.14 -31.06
CA VAL A 257 -0.35 -22.20 -31.20
C VAL A 257 0.05 -23.15 -32.33
N LYS A 258 0.21 -24.43 -31.97
CA LYS A 258 0.43 -25.55 -32.92
C LYS A 258 -0.86 -26.16 -33.45
N GLN A 259 -1.86 -26.29 -32.55
CA GLN A 259 -3.14 -26.91 -32.89
C GLN A 259 -4.25 -26.27 -32.02
N THR A 260 -5.40 -26.09 -32.61
CA THR A 260 -6.62 -25.64 -31.93
C THR A 260 -7.70 -26.70 -32.10
N GLU A 261 -8.32 -27.11 -31.00
CA GLU A 261 -9.50 -27.98 -31.00
C GLU A 261 -10.67 -27.20 -30.39
N ILE A 262 -11.86 -27.33 -30.98
CA ILE A 262 -13.08 -26.65 -30.51
C ILE A 262 -14.21 -27.67 -30.49
N GLU A 263 -14.80 -27.89 -29.32
CA GLU A 263 -15.96 -28.76 -29.15
C GLU A 263 -17.15 -27.95 -28.63
N PHE A 264 -18.30 -28.10 -29.24
CA PHE A 264 -19.54 -27.48 -28.82
C PHE A 264 -20.41 -28.47 -28.04
N SER A 265 -21.00 -28.00 -26.95
CA SER A 265 -21.98 -28.71 -26.15
C SER A 265 -23.11 -27.74 -25.76
N GLY A 266 -24.19 -27.74 -26.55
CA GLY A 266 -25.28 -26.77 -26.40
C GLY A 266 -24.79 -25.33 -26.60
N ASN A 267 -24.94 -24.50 -25.60
CA ASN A 267 -24.49 -23.09 -25.59
C ASN A 267 -23.08 -22.89 -25.06
N GLN A 268 -22.32 -23.96 -24.91
CA GLN A 268 -20.92 -23.90 -24.45
C GLN A 268 -19.97 -24.35 -25.54
N ALA A 269 -18.81 -23.74 -25.59
CA ALA A 269 -17.68 -24.20 -26.42
C ALA A 269 -16.46 -24.44 -25.52
N VAL A 270 -15.84 -25.59 -25.63
CA VAL A 270 -14.55 -25.91 -25.04
C VAL A 270 -13.50 -25.77 -26.11
N ILE A 271 -12.53 -24.90 -25.88
CA ILE A 271 -11.41 -24.63 -26.78
C ILE A 271 -10.16 -25.16 -26.10
N LEU A 272 -9.37 -25.95 -26.85
CA LEU A 272 -8.07 -26.41 -26.40
C LEU A 272 -6.99 -25.92 -27.36
N LEU A 273 -6.10 -25.08 -26.89
CA LEU A 273 -4.92 -24.62 -27.62
C LEU A 273 -3.71 -25.44 -27.17
N HIS A 274 -3.09 -26.15 -28.11
CA HIS A 274 -1.80 -26.80 -27.91
C HIS A 274 -0.71 -25.86 -28.40
N LEU A 275 0.21 -25.47 -27.49
CA LEU A 275 1.28 -24.55 -27.81
C LEU A 275 2.58 -25.31 -28.13
N GLU A 276 3.53 -24.66 -28.82
CA GLU A 276 4.89 -25.15 -29.02
C GLU A 276 5.68 -24.89 -27.72
N PRO A 277 6.01 -25.93 -26.92
CA PRO A 277 6.52 -25.74 -25.55
C PRO A 277 7.79 -24.88 -25.47
N GLU A 278 8.68 -24.98 -26.45
CA GLU A 278 9.96 -24.26 -26.52
C GLU A 278 9.80 -22.77 -26.84
N LEU A 279 8.64 -22.34 -27.31
CA LEU A 279 8.33 -20.95 -27.66
C LEU A 279 7.42 -20.27 -26.64
N VAL A 280 6.92 -21.03 -25.65
CA VAL A 280 6.06 -20.47 -24.59
C VAL A 280 6.85 -19.56 -23.68
N GLN A 281 6.38 -18.32 -23.53
CA GLN A 281 6.85 -17.38 -22.53
C GLN A 281 5.88 -17.38 -21.35
N LEU A 282 6.42 -17.63 -20.17
CA LEU A 282 5.61 -17.62 -18.95
C LEU A 282 5.37 -16.18 -18.47
N TRP A 283 4.23 -15.97 -17.84
CA TRP A 283 3.95 -14.75 -17.12
C TRP A 283 4.48 -14.86 -15.71
N ASP A 284 5.31 -13.92 -15.28
CA ASP A 284 5.72 -13.74 -13.88
C ASP A 284 5.97 -12.26 -13.57
N VAL A 285 6.38 -11.96 -12.35
CA VAL A 285 6.61 -10.58 -11.86
C VAL A 285 7.71 -9.85 -12.63
N ASP A 286 8.77 -10.57 -13.03
CA ASP A 286 9.92 -10.01 -13.73
C ASP A 286 9.67 -9.91 -15.24
N THR A 287 8.90 -10.87 -15.79
CA THR A 287 8.58 -10.97 -17.22
C THR A 287 7.07 -11.19 -17.42
N PRO A 288 6.24 -10.15 -17.25
CA PRO A 288 4.78 -10.28 -17.30
C PRO A 288 4.27 -10.40 -18.73
N HIS A 289 4.62 -11.53 -19.39
CA HIS A 289 4.26 -11.78 -20.77
C HIS A 289 2.80 -12.20 -20.92
N LEU A 290 2.04 -11.42 -21.69
CA LEU A 290 0.64 -11.69 -22.00
C LEU A 290 0.47 -12.02 -23.49
N TYR A 291 -0.35 -13.03 -23.75
CA TYR A 291 -0.78 -13.40 -25.09
C TYR A 291 -2.17 -12.84 -25.35
N ASP A 292 -2.32 -12.13 -26.49
CA ASP A 292 -3.64 -11.67 -26.94
C ASP A 292 -4.44 -12.83 -27.51
N ILE A 293 -5.75 -12.77 -27.35
CA ILE A 293 -6.70 -13.75 -27.90
C ILE A 293 -7.98 -13.08 -28.34
N ASP A 294 -8.42 -13.44 -29.56
CA ASP A 294 -9.68 -12.97 -30.16
C ASP A 294 -10.62 -14.15 -30.38
N PHE A 295 -11.85 -14.00 -29.95
CA PHE A 295 -12.94 -14.92 -30.21
C PHE A 295 -13.90 -14.30 -31.22
N ASN A 296 -14.11 -14.99 -32.35
CA ASN A 296 -15.02 -14.54 -33.38
C ASN A 296 -16.16 -15.55 -33.50
N LEU A 297 -17.33 -15.20 -32.99
CA LEU A 297 -18.56 -15.98 -33.14
C LEU A 297 -19.10 -15.75 -34.54
N ARG A 298 -19.42 -16.83 -35.26
CA ARG A 298 -19.86 -16.78 -36.65
C ARG A 298 -21.21 -17.45 -36.78
N LYS A 299 -22.05 -16.91 -37.68
CA LYS A 299 -23.27 -17.56 -38.19
C LYS A 299 -23.23 -17.54 -39.70
N ASP A 300 -23.40 -18.68 -40.34
CA ASP A 300 -23.35 -18.84 -41.80
C ASP A 300 -22.08 -18.25 -42.43
N GLY A 301 -20.95 -18.34 -41.68
CA GLY A 301 -19.64 -17.87 -42.15
C GLY A 301 -19.36 -16.39 -41.87
N GLN A 302 -20.37 -15.59 -41.47
CA GLN A 302 -20.19 -14.17 -41.12
C GLN A 302 -19.92 -14.02 -39.61
N VAL A 303 -19.01 -13.10 -39.23
CA VAL A 303 -18.79 -12.74 -37.86
C VAL A 303 -20.01 -11.97 -37.34
N ILE A 304 -20.62 -12.46 -36.28
CA ILE A 304 -21.77 -11.84 -35.63
C ILE A 304 -21.43 -11.24 -34.29
N ASP A 305 -20.41 -11.73 -33.59
CA ASP A 305 -19.91 -11.18 -32.36
C ASP A 305 -18.40 -11.40 -32.19
N GLN A 306 -17.70 -10.47 -31.58
CA GLN A 306 -16.27 -10.54 -31.37
C GLN A 306 -15.93 -10.09 -29.97
N VAL A 307 -15.08 -10.85 -29.29
CA VAL A 307 -14.50 -10.50 -27.99
C VAL A 307 -12.98 -10.66 -28.08
N SER A 308 -12.28 -9.61 -27.69
CA SER A 308 -10.82 -9.60 -27.52
C SER A 308 -10.43 -9.64 -26.06
N SER A 309 -9.38 -10.37 -25.76
CA SER A 309 -8.87 -10.57 -24.40
C SER A 309 -7.37 -10.90 -24.44
N TYR A 310 -6.86 -11.30 -23.30
CA TYR A 310 -5.48 -11.78 -23.15
C TYR A 310 -5.42 -12.88 -22.10
N PHE A 311 -4.30 -13.59 -22.04
CA PHE A 311 -3.99 -14.53 -20.97
C PHE A 311 -2.48 -14.58 -20.68
N GLY A 312 -2.11 -14.93 -19.48
CA GLY A 312 -0.73 -15.21 -19.07
C GLY A 312 -0.53 -16.70 -18.81
N MET A 313 0.49 -17.30 -19.41
CA MET A 313 0.87 -18.68 -19.12
C MET A 313 1.52 -18.74 -17.74
N ARG A 314 0.75 -19.13 -16.69
CA ARG A 314 1.25 -19.23 -15.31
C ARG A 314 0.59 -20.37 -14.54
N LYS A 315 1.26 -20.80 -13.47
CA LYS A 315 0.77 -21.81 -12.53
C LYS A 315 1.06 -21.35 -11.11
N VAL A 316 0.07 -21.47 -10.23
CA VAL A 316 0.21 -21.19 -8.79
C VAL A 316 -0.06 -22.48 -8.02
N THR A 317 0.83 -22.82 -7.11
CA THR A 317 0.70 -24.01 -6.24
C THR A 317 1.36 -23.77 -4.90
N ARG A 318 1.09 -24.60 -3.93
CA ARG A 318 1.93 -24.76 -2.73
C ARG A 318 2.66 -26.09 -2.83
N GLN A 319 3.93 -26.09 -2.50
CA GLN A 319 4.80 -27.26 -2.58
C GLN A 319 5.86 -27.18 -1.49
N LEU A 320 6.44 -28.33 -1.12
CA LEU A 320 7.59 -28.38 -0.21
C LEU A 320 8.76 -27.56 -0.78
N LEU A 321 9.30 -26.65 0.02
CA LEU A 321 10.55 -25.99 -0.34
C LEU A 321 11.67 -27.04 -0.38
N PRO A 322 12.47 -27.10 -1.46
CA PRO A 322 13.49 -28.13 -1.61
C PRO A 322 14.46 -28.22 -0.42
N GLY A 323 14.57 -29.42 0.16
CA GLY A 323 15.42 -29.70 1.31
C GLY A 323 14.83 -29.33 2.67
N THR A 324 13.54 -29.05 2.74
CA THR A 324 12.80 -28.75 3.97
C THR A 324 11.56 -29.66 4.13
N ASP A 325 10.88 -29.54 5.26
CA ASP A 325 9.64 -30.25 5.58
C ASP A 325 8.41 -29.34 5.65
N TYR A 326 8.52 -28.09 5.13
CA TYR A 326 7.43 -27.10 5.05
C TYR A 326 7.22 -26.60 3.63
N GLU A 327 6.01 -26.14 3.37
CA GLU A 327 5.61 -25.65 2.04
C GLU A 327 5.86 -24.15 1.88
N TYR A 328 5.97 -23.77 0.60
CA TYR A 328 6.01 -22.39 0.10
C TYR A 328 4.97 -22.18 -1.00
N VAL A 329 4.68 -20.91 -1.30
CA VAL A 329 4.00 -20.55 -2.53
C VAL A 329 4.96 -20.72 -3.70
N PHE A 330 4.49 -21.38 -4.76
CA PHE A 330 5.22 -21.56 -6.01
C PHE A 330 4.49 -20.88 -7.14
N VAL A 331 5.18 -20.04 -7.88
CA VAL A 331 4.73 -19.51 -9.16
C VAL A 331 5.59 -20.11 -10.24
N ASN A 332 4.95 -20.70 -11.27
CA ASN A 332 5.63 -21.38 -12.38
C ASN A 332 6.66 -22.45 -11.94
N ASN A 333 6.27 -23.27 -10.97
CA ASN A 333 7.10 -24.32 -10.37
C ASN A 333 8.38 -23.79 -9.67
N ARG A 334 8.43 -22.51 -9.28
CA ARG A 334 9.55 -21.90 -8.55
C ARG A 334 9.09 -21.38 -7.20
N PRO A 335 9.84 -21.63 -6.12
CA PRO A 335 9.55 -21.00 -4.84
C PRO A 335 9.54 -19.48 -4.97
N THR A 336 8.53 -18.84 -4.44
CA THR A 336 8.36 -17.39 -4.54
C THR A 336 8.24 -16.81 -3.14
N TYR A 337 9.16 -15.92 -2.79
CA TYR A 337 9.06 -15.13 -1.57
C TYR A 337 8.19 -13.90 -1.85
N LEU A 338 7.12 -13.72 -1.07
CA LEU A 338 6.17 -12.64 -1.26
C LEU A 338 6.60 -11.39 -0.47
N LEU A 339 7.10 -10.39 -1.17
CA LEU A 339 7.41 -9.06 -0.62
C LEU A 339 6.17 -8.19 -0.84
N GLY A 340 5.31 -8.11 0.17
CA GLY A 340 3.99 -7.54 0.01
C GLY A 340 3.76 -6.23 0.76
N ALA A 341 2.76 -5.47 0.26
CA ALA A 341 2.11 -4.40 0.99
C ALA A 341 0.58 -4.54 0.90
N LEU A 342 -0.10 -4.08 1.94
CA LEU A 342 -1.55 -3.94 1.94
C LEU A 342 -1.95 -2.77 1.05
N ASN A 343 -2.94 -2.94 0.19
CA ASN A 343 -3.50 -1.88 -0.64
C ASN A 343 -5.01 -1.80 -0.46
N GLN A 344 -5.49 -0.67 -0.01
CA GLN A 344 -6.91 -0.41 0.20
C GLN A 344 -7.54 0.39 -0.95
N SER A 345 -6.73 0.95 -1.85
CA SER A 345 -7.13 1.61 -3.10
C SER A 345 -8.10 2.80 -2.93
N TYR A 346 -8.01 3.52 -1.83
CA TYR A 346 -8.73 4.79 -1.64
C TYR A 346 -7.94 5.96 -2.23
N THR A 347 -8.66 6.99 -2.66
CA THR A 347 -8.06 8.25 -3.14
C THR A 347 -8.69 9.45 -2.42
N PRO A 348 -7.94 10.51 -2.15
CA PRO A 348 -8.46 11.67 -1.42
C PRO A 348 -9.57 12.42 -2.19
N GLU A 349 -9.53 12.40 -3.52
CA GLU A 349 -10.50 13.12 -4.36
C GLU A 349 -11.70 12.26 -4.75
N GLY A 350 -11.51 10.97 -4.96
CA GLY A 350 -12.50 10.08 -5.54
C GLY A 350 -13.01 8.98 -4.62
N VAL A 351 -12.50 8.89 -3.40
CA VAL A 351 -12.80 7.83 -2.42
C VAL A 351 -12.48 6.44 -3.03
N TYR A 352 -13.45 5.71 -3.53
CA TYR A 352 -13.25 4.41 -4.20
C TYR A 352 -12.84 4.52 -5.67
N THR A 353 -13.04 5.68 -6.30
CA THR A 353 -12.82 5.85 -7.74
C THR A 353 -11.57 6.67 -8.00
N PHE A 354 -10.61 6.11 -8.69
CA PHE A 354 -9.44 6.84 -9.18
C PHE A 354 -9.86 7.91 -10.21
N LEU A 355 -9.19 9.07 -10.21
CA LEU A 355 -9.51 10.15 -11.14
C LEU A 355 -9.26 9.75 -12.60
N ASP A 356 -8.23 8.98 -12.85
CA ASP A 356 -7.86 8.51 -14.17
C ASP A 356 -7.10 7.17 -14.12
N ASP A 357 -6.89 6.57 -15.29
CA ASP A 357 -6.21 5.29 -15.45
C ASP A 357 -4.72 5.33 -15.10
N ASP A 358 -4.10 6.50 -15.24
CA ASP A 358 -2.68 6.68 -14.88
C ASP A 358 -2.48 6.62 -13.36
N GLN A 359 -3.44 7.09 -12.55
CA GLN A 359 -3.37 6.92 -11.09
C GLN A 359 -3.39 5.44 -10.70
N ILE A 360 -4.30 4.64 -11.27
CA ILE A 360 -4.36 3.20 -11.03
C ILE A 360 -3.03 2.53 -11.39
N LYS A 361 -2.53 2.83 -12.58
CA LYS A 361 -1.24 2.33 -13.06
C LYS A 361 -0.09 2.72 -12.14
N ASN A 362 -0.09 3.97 -11.66
CA ASN A 362 0.99 4.50 -10.83
C ASN A 362 1.07 3.82 -9.46
N ASP A 363 -0.05 3.42 -8.85
CA ASP A 363 -0.02 2.65 -7.60
C ASP A 363 0.72 1.31 -7.80
N VAL A 364 0.50 0.62 -8.93
CA VAL A 364 1.23 -0.60 -9.27
C VAL A 364 2.72 -0.32 -9.56
N VAL A 365 3.02 0.75 -10.29
CA VAL A 365 4.41 1.16 -10.57
C VAL A 365 5.14 1.49 -9.27
N ARG A 366 4.53 2.26 -8.37
CA ARG A 366 5.11 2.64 -7.08
C ARG A 366 5.37 1.43 -6.19
N ALA A 367 4.43 0.50 -6.11
CA ALA A 367 4.64 -0.74 -5.37
C ALA A 367 5.90 -1.48 -5.85
N LYS A 368 6.10 -1.58 -7.16
CA LYS A 368 7.31 -2.19 -7.75
C LYS A 368 8.58 -1.37 -7.49
N GLU A 369 8.50 -0.05 -7.55
CA GLU A 369 9.63 0.85 -7.22
C GLU A 369 10.07 0.70 -5.76
N PHE A 370 9.13 0.41 -4.84
CA PHE A 370 9.43 0.10 -3.44
C PHE A 370 9.97 -1.33 -3.22
N GLY A 371 10.14 -2.12 -4.27
CA GLY A 371 10.62 -3.49 -4.21
C GLY A 371 9.55 -4.54 -3.92
N PHE A 372 8.28 -4.15 -3.83
CA PHE A 372 7.19 -5.11 -3.65
C PHE A 372 6.94 -5.90 -4.94
N ASN A 373 6.68 -7.19 -4.79
CA ASN A 373 6.26 -8.08 -5.87
C ASN A 373 4.83 -8.60 -5.68
N PHE A 374 4.20 -8.23 -4.57
CA PHE A 374 2.92 -8.71 -4.12
C PHE A 374 2.12 -7.59 -3.46
N LEU A 375 0.81 -7.52 -3.71
CA LEU A 375 -0.12 -6.67 -2.97
C LEU A 375 -1.30 -7.49 -2.47
N ARG A 376 -1.71 -7.23 -1.23
CA ARG A 376 -2.97 -7.70 -0.68
C ARG A 376 -4.00 -6.58 -0.87
N LEU A 377 -5.01 -6.84 -1.72
CA LEU A 377 -6.13 -5.92 -1.93
C LEU A 377 -7.12 -6.11 -0.78
N HIS A 378 -7.17 -5.12 0.11
CA HIS A 378 -7.73 -5.32 1.43
C HIS A 378 -9.20 -4.91 1.51
N ILE A 379 -10.04 -5.90 1.74
CA ILE A 379 -11.48 -5.83 2.09
C ILE A 379 -12.30 -5.02 1.07
N LYS A 380 -11.80 -4.90 -0.16
CA LYS A 380 -12.44 -4.16 -1.25
C LYS A 380 -12.29 -4.95 -2.55
N ILE A 381 -13.34 -4.98 -3.35
CA ILE A 381 -13.28 -5.52 -4.71
C ILE A 381 -13.03 -4.37 -5.67
N ASP A 382 -11.82 -4.30 -6.18
CA ASP A 382 -11.38 -3.22 -7.04
C ASP A 382 -11.99 -3.25 -8.45
N GLU A 383 -11.82 -2.16 -9.16
CA GLU A 383 -12.22 -2.08 -10.57
C GLU A 383 -11.30 -2.94 -11.46
N PRO A 384 -11.80 -3.52 -12.57
CA PRO A 384 -11.03 -4.44 -13.41
C PRO A 384 -9.72 -3.86 -13.97
N ARG A 385 -9.60 -2.55 -14.05
CA ARG A 385 -8.40 -1.89 -14.57
C ARG A 385 -7.19 -2.00 -13.63
N LEU A 386 -7.39 -2.15 -12.32
CA LEU A 386 -6.29 -2.40 -11.39
C LEU A 386 -5.66 -3.76 -11.68
N TYR A 387 -6.48 -4.80 -11.86
CA TYR A 387 -5.99 -6.14 -12.23
C TYR A 387 -5.30 -6.14 -13.60
N TYR A 388 -5.84 -5.41 -14.58
CA TYR A 388 -5.21 -5.25 -15.89
C TYR A 388 -3.80 -4.65 -15.80
N TRP A 389 -3.60 -3.60 -14.99
CA TRP A 389 -2.28 -3.01 -14.81
C TRP A 389 -1.35 -3.94 -14.05
N ALA A 390 -1.85 -4.71 -13.09
CA ALA A 390 -1.08 -5.75 -12.41
C ALA A 390 -0.62 -6.84 -13.39
N ASP A 391 -1.52 -7.31 -14.28
CA ASP A 391 -1.20 -8.28 -15.33
C ASP A 391 -0.14 -7.76 -16.28
N LYS A 392 -0.23 -6.50 -16.68
CA LYS A 392 0.68 -5.85 -17.63
C LYS A 392 2.06 -5.54 -17.05
N LEU A 393 2.11 -5.15 -15.80
CA LEU A 393 3.34 -4.68 -15.15
C LEU A 393 4.03 -5.75 -14.31
N GLY A 394 3.35 -6.84 -14.01
CA GLY A 394 3.87 -7.97 -13.23
C GLY A 394 3.92 -7.66 -11.73
N ILE A 395 2.79 -7.74 -11.06
CA ILE A 395 2.68 -7.79 -9.61
C ILE A 395 1.65 -8.84 -9.23
N LEU A 396 1.89 -9.56 -8.14
CA LEU A 396 0.99 -10.61 -7.66
C LEU A 396 -0.07 -10.01 -6.74
N PHE A 397 -1.29 -10.54 -6.80
CA PHE A 397 -2.40 -10.11 -5.93
C PHE A 397 -2.95 -11.25 -5.08
N MET A 398 -3.27 -10.91 -3.83
CA MET A 398 -4.23 -11.60 -2.99
C MET A 398 -5.43 -10.68 -2.82
N CYS A 399 -6.64 -11.18 -3.06
CA CYS A 399 -7.85 -10.37 -3.08
C CYS A 399 -8.77 -10.76 -1.94
N ASP A 400 -9.03 -9.81 -1.03
CA ASP A 400 -9.92 -10.00 0.10
C ASP A 400 -11.37 -9.72 -0.29
N MET A 401 -12.30 -10.52 0.25
CA MET A 401 -13.73 -10.23 0.15
C MET A 401 -14.14 -9.18 1.19
N PRO A 402 -15.06 -8.25 0.84
CA PRO A 402 -15.56 -7.26 1.78
C PRO A 402 -16.44 -7.95 2.84
N ASN A 403 -16.17 -7.63 4.11
CA ASN A 403 -16.99 -8.11 5.21
C ASN A 403 -18.32 -7.35 5.32
N PHE A 404 -19.28 -7.96 5.98
CA PHE A 404 -20.48 -7.31 6.50
C PHE A 404 -20.31 -7.00 8.01
N GLY A 405 -21.25 -6.25 8.61
CA GLY A 405 -21.17 -5.88 10.01
C GLY A 405 -21.42 -7.04 10.97
N ASP A 406 -20.77 -7.04 12.13
CA ASP A 406 -20.88 -8.11 13.13
C ASP A 406 -22.32 -8.34 13.65
N SER A 407 -23.13 -7.28 13.73
CA SER A 407 -24.54 -7.36 14.13
C SER A 407 -25.45 -7.99 13.09
N GLY A 408 -24.98 -8.12 11.85
CA GLY A 408 -25.77 -8.58 10.70
C GLY A 408 -25.63 -10.06 10.38
N TYR A 409 -24.77 -10.79 11.08
CA TYR A 409 -24.60 -12.22 10.80
C TYR A 409 -25.92 -12.98 10.80
N GLY A 410 -26.25 -13.59 9.68
CA GLY A 410 -27.50 -14.33 9.46
C GLY A 410 -27.69 -14.68 7.98
N GLU A 411 -28.80 -15.34 7.65
CA GLU A 411 -29.04 -15.85 6.29
C GLU A 411 -28.92 -14.79 5.20
N LEU A 412 -29.38 -13.57 5.45
CA LEU A 412 -29.31 -12.49 4.47
C LEU A 412 -27.86 -12.05 4.21
N ALA A 413 -27.07 -11.82 5.25
CA ALA A 413 -25.68 -11.43 5.13
C ALA A 413 -24.86 -12.53 4.45
N GLN A 414 -25.05 -13.78 4.86
CA GLN A 414 -24.39 -14.94 4.26
C GLN A 414 -24.70 -15.06 2.77
N LYS A 415 -25.99 -14.92 2.39
CA LYS A 415 -26.41 -14.94 0.98
C LYS A 415 -25.73 -13.85 0.18
N ARG A 416 -25.80 -12.60 0.65
CA ARG A 416 -25.21 -11.43 -0.03
C ARG A 416 -23.69 -11.55 -0.19
N TRP A 417 -23.04 -12.06 0.86
CA TRP A 417 -21.60 -12.29 0.84
C TRP A 417 -21.22 -13.40 -0.15
N GLU A 418 -21.94 -14.54 -0.15
CA GLU A 418 -21.72 -15.63 -1.10
C GLU A 418 -21.97 -15.18 -2.56
N GLU A 419 -23.02 -14.42 -2.81
CA GLU A 419 -23.28 -13.83 -4.14
C GLU A 419 -22.13 -12.92 -4.58
N THR A 420 -21.58 -12.13 -3.65
CA THR A 420 -20.43 -11.25 -3.90
C THR A 420 -19.18 -12.07 -4.21
N LEU A 421 -18.87 -13.11 -3.44
CA LEU A 421 -17.73 -14.01 -3.69
C LEU A 421 -17.84 -14.66 -5.08
N ARG A 422 -18.99 -15.26 -5.42
CA ARG A 422 -19.22 -15.91 -6.72
C ARG A 422 -19.05 -14.95 -7.88
N GLY A 423 -19.65 -13.78 -7.78
CA GLY A 423 -19.56 -12.76 -8.83
C GLY A 423 -18.15 -12.20 -9.00
N THR A 424 -17.41 -12.03 -7.89
CA THR A 424 -16.01 -11.56 -7.93
C THR A 424 -15.10 -12.58 -8.61
N ILE A 425 -15.15 -13.83 -8.19
CA ILE A 425 -14.34 -14.88 -8.81
C ILE A 425 -14.73 -15.08 -10.29
N ASP A 426 -16.01 -14.97 -10.62
CA ASP A 426 -16.46 -15.10 -12.02
C ASP A 426 -15.95 -13.94 -12.89
N ARG A 427 -16.00 -12.70 -12.37
CA ARG A 427 -15.52 -11.50 -13.07
C ARG A 427 -14.01 -11.53 -13.30
N ASP A 428 -13.23 -11.90 -12.24
CA ASP A 428 -11.79 -11.69 -12.20
C ASP A 428 -10.96 -12.96 -12.42
N PHE A 429 -11.61 -14.09 -12.78
CA PHE A 429 -10.99 -15.39 -12.95
C PHE A 429 -9.80 -15.38 -13.93
N ASN A 430 -9.86 -14.59 -14.99
CA ASN A 430 -8.88 -14.63 -16.07
C ASN A 430 -7.58 -13.84 -15.81
N HIS A 431 -7.50 -13.08 -14.71
CA HIS A 431 -6.32 -12.26 -14.38
C HIS A 431 -5.16 -13.12 -13.88
N PRO A 432 -4.01 -13.20 -14.58
CA PRO A 432 -2.86 -13.99 -14.14
C PRO A 432 -2.19 -13.42 -12.89
N SER A 433 -2.33 -12.14 -12.59
CA SER A 433 -1.77 -11.50 -11.39
C SER A 433 -2.38 -12.01 -10.08
N ILE A 434 -3.64 -12.44 -10.07
CA ILE A 434 -4.28 -12.97 -8.86
C ILE A 434 -3.74 -14.37 -8.56
N ILE A 435 -3.16 -14.57 -7.38
CA ILE A 435 -2.62 -15.84 -6.91
C ILE A 435 -3.36 -16.45 -5.73
N ALA A 436 -4.11 -15.62 -4.99
CA ALA A 436 -4.88 -16.06 -3.83
C ALA A 436 -6.16 -15.24 -3.67
N TRP A 437 -7.18 -15.88 -3.12
CA TRP A 437 -8.41 -15.28 -2.60
C TRP A 437 -8.39 -15.36 -1.08
N CYS A 438 -8.85 -14.31 -0.39
CA CYS A 438 -9.02 -14.29 1.06
C CYS A 438 -10.50 -14.07 1.38
N ASP A 439 -11.11 -15.03 2.03
CA ASP A 439 -12.55 -15.02 2.30
C ASP A 439 -12.90 -14.02 3.40
N PHE A 440 -12.17 -14.01 4.51
CA PHE A 440 -12.44 -13.12 5.64
C PHE A 440 -11.15 -12.47 6.15
N ASN A 441 -11.31 -11.30 6.80
CA ASN A 441 -10.22 -10.63 7.50
C ASN A 441 -10.58 -10.47 8.96
N GLU A 442 -9.66 -10.88 9.86
CA GLU A 442 -9.73 -10.63 11.31
C GLU A 442 -11.09 -11.03 11.96
N THR A 443 -11.80 -11.95 11.34
CA THR A 443 -13.15 -12.37 11.76
C THR A 443 -14.18 -11.25 11.82
N TRP A 444 -13.94 -10.13 11.07
CA TRP A 444 -14.94 -9.07 10.95
C TRP A 444 -16.22 -9.58 10.29
N GLY A 445 -17.36 -9.21 10.87
CA GLY A 445 -18.66 -9.78 10.50
C GLY A 445 -18.95 -11.14 11.14
N LEU A 446 -17.94 -11.79 11.71
CA LEU A 446 -18.03 -13.12 12.31
C LEU A 446 -18.01 -13.12 13.85
N GLY A 447 -17.98 -11.91 14.49
CA GLY A 447 -18.02 -11.76 15.95
C GLY A 447 -16.65 -11.54 16.59
N TYR A 448 -15.60 -11.29 15.81
CA TYR A 448 -14.27 -10.88 16.26
C TYR A 448 -13.78 -11.68 17.49
N HIS A 449 -13.60 -11.09 18.66
CA HIS A 449 -13.12 -11.77 19.87
C HIS A 449 -13.96 -12.98 20.32
N GLN A 450 -15.23 -13.07 19.93
CA GLN A 450 -16.12 -14.17 20.31
C GLN A 450 -16.12 -15.32 19.29
N TYR A 451 -15.50 -15.13 18.12
CA TYR A 451 -15.50 -16.10 17.03
C TYR A 451 -15.00 -17.49 17.46
N ALA A 452 -14.01 -17.55 18.36
CA ALA A 452 -13.46 -18.80 18.86
C ALA A 452 -14.51 -19.71 19.53
N GLU A 453 -15.62 -19.15 20.04
CA GLU A 453 -16.73 -19.87 20.68
C GLU A 453 -17.89 -20.18 19.72
N MET A 454 -17.89 -19.60 18.50
CA MET A 454 -19.00 -19.64 17.53
C MET A 454 -18.79 -20.72 16.46
N LYS A 455 -19.09 -21.97 16.82
CA LYS A 455 -18.87 -23.14 15.94
C LYS A 455 -19.67 -23.10 14.62
N ASP A 456 -20.85 -22.51 14.63
CA ASP A 456 -21.67 -22.32 13.44
C ASP A 456 -20.99 -21.38 12.42
N ARG A 457 -20.35 -20.31 12.90
CA ARG A 457 -19.59 -19.39 12.06
C ARG A 457 -18.29 -20.02 11.52
N GLN A 458 -17.59 -20.77 12.36
CA GLN A 458 -16.41 -21.54 11.95
C GLN A 458 -16.76 -22.56 10.85
N GLU A 459 -17.90 -23.22 10.95
CA GLU A 459 -18.35 -24.17 9.92
C GLU A 459 -18.74 -23.44 8.63
N TRP A 460 -19.36 -22.27 8.71
CA TRP A 460 -19.67 -21.47 7.52
C TRP A 460 -18.38 -20.95 6.84
N VAL A 461 -17.40 -20.48 7.60
CA VAL A 461 -16.08 -20.11 7.06
C VAL A 461 -15.45 -21.29 6.31
N ARG A 462 -15.47 -22.50 6.87
CA ARG A 462 -15.01 -23.72 6.20
C ARG A 462 -15.75 -23.99 4.88
N GLN A 463 -17.06 -23.81 4.88
CA GLN A 463 -17.87 -23.99 3.67
C GLN A 463 -17.51 -22.96 2.60
N MET A 464 -17.23 -21.72 2.98
CA MET A 464 -16.81 -20.67 2.04
C MET A 464 -15.42 -20.95 1.48
N TYR A 465 -14.48 -21.36 2.32
CA TYR A 465 -13.16 -21.80 1.83
C TYR A 465 -13.27 -22.92 0.77
N HIS A 466 -14.09 -23.93 1.03
CA HIS A 466 -14.30 -25.00 0.04
C HIS A 466 -15.01 -24.49 -1.21
N LEU A 467 -15.96 -23.57 -1.08
CA LEU A 467 -16.62 -22.93 -2.22
C LEU A 467 -15.63 -22.13 -3.07
N THR A 468 -14.75 -21.33 -2.44
CA THR A 468 -13.70 -20.58 -3.12
C THR A 468 -12.79 -21.50 -3.92
N ARG A 469 -12.37 -22.62 -3.32
CA ARG A 469 -11.57 -23.65 -3.98
C ARG A 469 -12.29 -24.37 -5.14
N GLU A 470 -13.62 -24.53 -5.04
CA GLU A 470 -14.44 -25.09 -6.12
C GLU A 470 -14.59 -24.12 -7.29
N LEU A 471 -14.84 -22.82 -6.98
CA LEU A 471 -15.03 -21.78 -7.98
C LEU A 471 -13.73 -21.48 -8.75
N ASP A 472 -12.60 -21.54 -8.03
CA ASP A 472 -11.27 -21.34 -8.64
C ASP A 472 -10.23 -22.33 -8.10
N PRO A 473 -10.08 -23.49 -8.74
CA PRO A 473 -9.06 -24.47 -8.36
C PRO A 473 -7.63 -24.10 -8.80
N THR A 474 -7.45 -22.97 -9.49
CA THR A 474 -6.15 -22.55 -10.07
C THR A 474 -5.37 -21.61 -9.17
N ARG A 475 -5.96 -21.16 -8.05
CA ARG A 475 -5.39 -20.24 -7.08
C ARG A 475 -5.45 -20.83 -5.67
N LEU A 476 -4.75 -20.18 -4.75
CA LEU A 476 -4.84 -20.51 -3.32
C LEU A 476 -6.06 -19.81 -2.71
N ALA A 477 -6.55 -20.36 -1.60
CA ALA A 477 -7.61 -19.75 -0.81
C ALA A 477 -7.18 -19.62 0.64
N GLU A 478 -7.44 -18.48 1.23
CA GLU A 478 -7.30 -18.21 2.66
C GLU A 478 -8.70 -18.06 3.26
N ASP A 479 -8.96 -18.80 4.31
CA ASP A 479 -10.26 -18.80 4.97
C ASP A 479 -10.52 -17.52 5.76
N ASN A 480 -9.52 -17.04 6.47
CA ASN A 480 -9.54 -15.82 7.27
C ASN A 480 -8.12 -15.36 7.55
N SER A 481 -7.82 -14.09 7.30
CA SER A 481 -6.51 -13.51 7.63
C SER A 481 -6.50 -13.03 9.07
N PRO A 482 -5.86 -13.77 10.04
CA PRO A 482 -6.17 -13.63 11.45
C PRO A 482 -5.28 -12.64 12.21
N CYS A 483 -5.88 -11.83 13.08
CA CYS A 483 -5.14 -11.07 14.09
C CYS A 483 -5.09 -11.78 15.46
N ILE A 484 -5.98 -12.71 15.74
CA ILE A 484 -6.08 -13.42 17.03
C ILE A 484 -5.88 -14.93 16.92
N TYR A 485 -5.28 -15.40 15.85
CA TYR A 485 -4.95 -16.81 15.62
C TYR A 485 -6.20 -17.69 15.50
N ASP A 486 -6.98 -17.49 14.44
CA ASP A 486 -8.33 -18.05 14.31
C ASP A 486 -8.65 -18.70 12.96
N HIS A 487 -7.67 -19.29 12.29
CA HIS A 487 -7.90 -20.15 11.13
C HIS A 487 -8.78 -21.37 11.45
N VAL A 488 -9.54 -21.81 10.46
CA VAL A 488 -10.31 -23.04 10.49
C VAL A 488 -9.72 -24.09 9.54
N GLU A 489 -9.54 -23.72 8.27
CA GLU A 489 -8.94 -24.54 7.23
C GLU A 489 -8.46 -23.62 6.09
N THR A 490 -7.19 -23.67 5.72
CA THR A 490 -6.61 -22.69 4.79
C THR A 490 -5.48 -23.26 3.94
N ASP A 491 -5.25 -22.66 2.75
CA ASP A 491 -4.06 -22.91 1.93
C ASP A 491 -2.85 -22.08 2.37
N LEU A 492 -3.06 -20.98 3.12
CA LEU A 492 -2.02 -20.09 3.62
C LEU A 492 -2.15 -19.97 5.15
N ASN A 493 -1.09 -20.25 5.89
CA ASN A 493 -1.05 -20.07 7.34
C ASN A 493 -0.51 -18.68 7.62
N THR A 494 -1.41 -17.74 7.92
CA THR A 494 -1.06 -16.32 8.04
C THR A 494 -1.21 -15.81 9.47
N TRP A 495 -0.61 -14.65 9.76
CA TRP A 495 -0.81 -13.96 11.05
C TRP A 495 -0.56 -12.47 10.91
N HIS A 496 -1.17 -11.68 11.82
CA HIS A 496 -0.98 -10.23 11.94
C HIS A 496 -0.20 -9.88 13.20
N PHE A 497 0.57 -8.79 13.17
CA PHE A 497 1.12 -8.16 14.37
C PHE A 497 1.54 -6.70 14.14
N TYR A 498 1.42 -5.89 15.20
CA TYR A 498 1.86 -4.50 15.22
C TYR A 498 2.68 -4.28 16.48
N ILE A 499 4.01 -4.34 16.35
CA ILE A 499 4.95 -4.26 17.47
C ILE A 499 6.09 -3.31 17.10
N ASN A 500 6.28 -2.24 17.92
CA ASN A 500 7.34 -1.25 17.72
C ASN A 500 8.56 -1.44 18.63
N ASP A 501 8.51 -2.38 19.56
CA ASP A 501 9.67 -2.78 20.37
C ASP A 501 10.46 -3.89 19.69
N TYR A 502 11.78 -3.70 19.56
CA TYR A 502 12.65 -4.65 18.87
C TYR A 502 12.65 -6.03 19.54
N GLN A 503 12.82 -6.07 20.88
CA GLN A 503 12.94 -7.35 21.56
C GLN A 503 11.60 -8.10 21.60
N GLU A 504 10.51 -7.39 21.81
CA GLU A 504 9.16 -7.95 21.79
C GLU A 504 8.85 -8.52 20.39
N ALA A 505 9.16 -7.78 19.32
CA ALA A 505 8.97 -8.24 17.96
C ALA A 505 9.82 -9.49 17.62
N LYS A 506 11.08 -9.48 18.01
CA LYS A 506 11.99 -10.65 17.87
C LYS A 506 11.42 -11.89 18.55
N ASP A 507 11.01 -11.76 19.80
CA ASP A 507 10.44 -12.87 20.57
C ASP A 507 9.11 -13.36 19.98
N HIS A 508 8.26 -12.43 19.53
CA HIS A 508 7.01 -12.74 18.85
C HIS A 508 7.23 -13.56 17.56
N ILE A 509 8.07 -13.07 16.65
CA ILE A 509 8.36 -13.74 15.37
C ILE A 509 8.99 -15.13 15.63
N ALA A 510 9.93 -15.22 16.55
CA ALA A 510 10.54 -16.49 16.93
C ALA A 510 9.51 -17.49 17.47
N ASN A 511 8.55 -17.02 18.30
CA ASN A 511 7.47 -17.84 18.83
C ASN A 511 6.54 -18.33 17.71
N VAL A 512 6.12 -17.48 16.78
CA VAL A 512 5.28 -17.87 15.64
C VAL A 512 5.96 -18.98 14.83
N VAL A 513 7.22 -18.79 14.47
CA VAL A 513 7.98 -19.80 13.70
C VAL A 513 8.11 -21.13 14.47
N LYS A 514 8.34 -21.05 15.77
CA LYS A 514 8.46 -22.24 16.64
C LYS A 514 7.15 -23.02 16.76
N GLN A 515 6.01 -22.32 16.84
CA GLN A 515 4.69 -22.91 17.00
C GLN A 515 4.08 -23.39 15.67
N THR A 516 4.70 -23.05 14.54
CA THR A 516 4.22 -23.42 13.21
C THR A 516 4.79 -24.79 12.81
N TYR A 517 3.96 -25.82 12.90
CA TYR A 517 4.25 -27.18 12.43
C TYR A 517 2.94 -27.97 12.25
N PRO A 518 2.88 -28.99 11.37
CA PRO A 518 1.70 -29.82 11.17
C PRO A 518 1.20 -30.45 12.47
N GLY A 519 -0.11 -30.29 12.76
CA GLY A 519 -0.74 -30.78 13.99
C GLY A 519 -0.69 -29.79 15.17
N SER A 520 -0.07 -28.61 15.02
CA SER A 520 -0.15 -27.53 16.01
C SER A 520 -1.54 -26.90 16.01
N GLU A 521 -2.06 -26.55 17.19
CA GLU A 521 -3.30 -25.76 17.33
C GLU A 521 -3.02 -24.26 17.32
N PHE A 522 -1.77 -23.85 17.34
CA PHE A 522 -1.40 -22.45 17.26
C PHE A 522 -1.91 -21.83 15.94
N ASN A 523 -2.48 -20.64 15.99
CA ASN A 523 -3.09 -19.93 14.87
C ASN A 523 -4.41 -20.54 14.33
N TYR A 524 -4.98 -21.52 15.04
CA TYR A 524 -6.23 -22.20 14.66
C TYR A 524 -7.22 -22.24 15.82
N VAL A 525 -8.52 -22.26 15.52
CA VAL A 525 -9.61 -22.31 16.51
C VAL A 525 -10.48 -23.57 16.36
N GLY A 526 -11.32 -23.80 17.35
CA GLY A 526 -12.34 -24.85 17.32
C GLY A 526 -11.80 -26.28 17.38
N GLY A 527 -10.52 -26.47 17.76
CA GLY A 527 -9.84 -27.75 17.76
C GLY A 527 -9.29 -28.16 16.39
N ASN A 528 -9.27 -27.23 15.44
CA ASN A 528 -8.58 -27.40 14.16
C ASN A 528 -7.07 -27.27 14.36
N GLN A 529 -6.31 -27.83 13.43
CA GLN A 529 -4.87 -27.90 13.53
C GLN A 529 -4.21 -27.50 12.21
N GLN A 530 -3.01 -26.95 12.32
CA GLN A 530 -2.17 -26.64 11.17
C GLN A 530 -1.96 -27.89 10.29
N THR A 531 -2.01 -27.66 9.00
CA THR A 531 -1.48 -28.54 7.97
C THR A 531 -0.01 -28.17 7.70
N ASN A 532 0.47 -28.35 6.49
CA ASN A 532 1.80 -27.88 6.07
C ASN A 532 1.72 -26.61 5.20
N ALA A 533 0.65 -25.82 5.36
CA ALA A 533 0.43 -24.61 4.59
C ALA A 533 1.58 -23.60 4.74
N PRO A 534 2.00 -22.91 3.67
CA PRO A 534 3.04 -21.89 3.71
C PRO A 534 2.78 -20.84 4.79
N LEU A 535 3.80 -20.53 5.58
CA LEU A 535 3.73 -19.48 6.60
C LEU A 535 3.99 -18.13 5.94
N LEU A 536 3.00 -17.24 5.99
CA LEU A 536 3.03 -15.90 5.43
C LEU A 536 2.53 -14.90 6.47
N ASN A 537 3.31 -13.86 6.77
CA ASN A 537 2.74 -12.74 7.50
C ASN A 537 1.84 -11.93 6.57
N SER A 538 0.55 -11.79 6.88
CA SER A 538 -0.43 -11.11 6.02
C SER A 538 -0.73 -9.67 6.42
N GLU A 539 -0.27 -9.24 7.61
CA GLU A 539 -0.20 -7.83 8.02
C GLU A 539 0.88 -7.63 9.09
N TYR A 540 1.72 -6.64 8.91
CA TYR A 540 2.62 -6.19 9.98
C TYR A 540 2.97 -4.71 9.86
N GLY A 541 3.32 -4.14 11.01
CA GLY A 541 3.92 -2.82 11.14
C GLY A 541 4.44 -2.58 12.55
N GLY A 542 5.17 -1.49 12.74
CA GLY A 542 5.52 -1.01 14.08
C GLY A 542 4.39 -0.22 14.72
N ILE A 543 3.49 0.30 13.87
CA ILE A 543 2.32 1.06 14.29
C ILE A 543 1.07 0.47 13.63
N SER A 544 -0.05 0.55 14.33
CA SER A 544 -1.38 0.20 13.81
C SER A 544 -2.11 1.45 13.33
N ALA A 545 -3.27 1.26 12.71
CA ALA A 545 -4.13 2.32 12.22
C ALA A 545 -4.31 3.50 13.21
N GLY A 546 -4.71 3.23 14.45
CA GLY A 546 -4.99 4.25 15.47
C GLY A 546 -3.76 4.91 16.13
N SER A 547 -2.56 4.63 15.64
CA SER A 547 -1.32 5.12 16.28
C SER A 547 -0.98 6.58 15.94
N GLY A 548 -1.70 7.18 14.96
CA GLY A 548 -1.38 8.49 14.41
C GLY A 548 -0.13 8.47 13.53
N ASP A 549 0.28 9.65 13.11
CA ASP A 549 1.43 9.82 12.24
C ASP A 549 2.74 9.65 13.02
N LYS A 550 3.38 8.51 12.80
CA LYS A 550 4.66 8.13 13.42
C LYS A 550 5.64 7.62 12.37
N ASP A 551 6.91 7.58 12.77
CA ASP A 551 7.96 7.03 11.93
C ASP A 551 7.77 5.52 11.69
N ILE A 552 7.63 5.16 10.42
CA ILE A 552 7.54 3.77 9.97
C ILE A 552 8.88 3.21 9.46
N SER A 553 9.84 4.06 9.12
CA SER A 553 11.09 3.64 8.48
C SER A 553 11.91 2.71 9.35
N TRP A 554 11.96 3.02 10.64
CA TRP A 554 12.67 2.23 11.61
C TRP A 554 12.05 0.85 11.83
N SER A 555 10.75 0.80 12.12
CA SER A 555 10.04 -0.46 12.35
C SER A 555 10.02 -1.33 11.10
N PHE A 556 9.80 -0.76 9.91
CA PHE A 556 9.90 -1.49 8.66
C PHE A 556 11.25 -2.20 8.52
N LYS A 557 12.35 -1.47 8.78
CA LYS A 557 13.69 -2.01 8.69
C LYS A 557 13.91 -3.22 9.62
N PHE A 558 13.63 -3.06 10.92
CA PHE A 558 13.97 -4.12 11.85
C PHE A 558 13.00 -5.31 11.81
N LEU A 559 11.71 -5.07 11.62
CA LEU A 559 10.72 -6.15 11.50
C LEU A 559 10.96 -6.99 10.26
N THR A 560 11.24 -6.34 9.13
CA THR A 560 11.60 -7.03 7.89
C THR A 560 12.87 -7.85 8.07
N ASN A 561 13.92 -7.26 8.67
CA ASN A 561 15.18 -7.97 8.94
C ASN A 561 14.95 -9.22 9.81
N GLU A 562 14.15 -9.12 10.88
CA GLU A 562 13.86 -10.25 11.77
C GLU A 562 13.09 -11.37 11.03
N MET A 563 12.08 -11.06 10.23
CA MET A 563 11.37 -12.07 9.44
C MET A 563 12.30 -12.77 8.43
N ARG A 564 13.27 -12.05 7.85
CA ARG A 564 14.24 -12.58 6.87
C ARG A 564 15.32 -13.45 7.48
N LEU A 565 15.42 -13.56 8.81
CA LEU A 565 16.27 -14.54 9.50
C LEU A 565 15.68 -15.96 9.46
N TYR A 566 14.38 -16.11 9.16
CA TYR A 566 13.68 -17.39 9.23
C TYR A 566 13.26 -17.89 7.85
N GLN A 567 13.94 -18.92 7.36
CA GLN A 567 13.62 -19.53 6.06
C GLN A 567 12.18 -20.05 5.97
N LYS A 568 11.54 -20.37 7.08
CA LYS A 568 10.17 -20.90 7.12
C LYS A 568 9.12 -19.84 6.74
N ILE A 569 9.41 -18.58 6.92
CA ILE A 569 8.53 -17.47 6.52
C ILE A 569 8.68 -17.28 5.00
N GLY A 570 7.61 -17.53 4.26
CA GLY A 570 7.56 -17.44 2.79
C GLY A 570 7.23 -16.07 2.24
N GLY A 571 7.01 -15.09 3.10
CA GLY A 571 6.70 -13.71 2.70
C GLY A 571 6.06 -12.90 3.82
N TYR A 572 5.79 -11.64 3.50
CA TYR A 572 5.16 -10.69 4.40
C TYR A 572 4.34 -9.65 3.63
N VAL A 573 3.39 -9.02 4.33
CA VAL A 573 2.59 -7.90 3.84
C VAL A 573 2.71 -6.75 4.83
N TYR A 574 3.42 -5.71 4.43
CA TYR A 574 3.53 -4.49 5.23
C TYR A 574 2.23 -3.69 5.18
N THR A 575 1.78 -3.17 6.29
CA THR A 575 0.61 -2.31 6.40
C THR A 575 1.05 -0.86 6.57
N GLU A 576 0.98 -0.02 5.49
CA GLU A 576 0.37 -0.31 4.19
C GLU A 576 1.09 0.41 3.02
N LEU A 577 0.56 0.34 1.80
CA LEU A 577 1.18 0.96 0.62
C LEU A 577 1.03 2.48 0.65
N GLN A 578 -0.13 3.01 1.01
CA GLN A 578 -0.40 4.45 1.15
C GLN A 578 -1.31 4.71 2.34
N ASP A 579 -1.16 5.88 2.93
CA ASP A 579 -2.07 6.39 3.97
C ASP A 579 -3.50 6.49 3.46
N ILE A 580 -4.44 6.38 4.38
CA ILE A 580 -5.86 6.57 4.10
C ILE A 580 -6.49 7.33 5.26
N GLU A 581 -7.05 8.52 4.99
CA GLU A 581 -7.73 9.33 5.98
C GLU A 581 -6.93 9.48 7.29
N TRP A 582 -7.33 8.81 8.36
CA TRP A 582 -6.69 8.85 9.67
C TRP A 582 -5.66 7.74 9.91
N GLU A 583 -5.47 6.81 8.97
CA GLU A 583 -4.47 5.75 9.01
C GLU A 583 -3.18 6.22 8.32
N HIS A 584 -2.07 6.35 9.07
CA HIS A 584 -0.85 7.00 8.62
C HIS A 584 0.38 6.08 8.62
N ASN A 585 0.19 4.80 8.37
CA ASN A 585 1.25 3.79 8.35
C ASN A 585 1.72 3.40 6.92
N GLY A 586 1.26 4.13 5.90
CA GLY A 586 1.61 3.89 4.51
C GLY A 586 3.06 4.23 4.14
N PHE A 587 3.59 3.61 3.08
CA PHE A 587 4.85 3.97 2.41
C PHE A 587 4.75 5.33 1.70
N MET A 588 3.56 5.68 1.27
CA MET A 588 3.21 6.96 0.68
C MET A 588 2.18 7.67 1.54
N ASN A 589 2.13 8.97 1.42
CA ASN A 589 1.03 9.77 1.93
C ASN A 589 -0.27 9.45 1.16
N TYR A 590 -1.41 9.89 1.67
CA TYR A 590 -2.72 9.65 1.04
C TYR A 590 -2.79 10.22 -0.39
N ASP A 591 -2.13 11.36 -0.66
CA ASP A 591 -2.00 11.98 -1.99
C ASP A 591 -0.94 11.32 -2.90
N ARG A 592 -0.36 10.18 -2.50
CA ARG A 592 0.72 9.46 -3.19
C ARG A 592 2.06 10.17 -3.20
N SER A 593 2.25 11.26 -2.49
CA SER A 593 3.59 11.81 -2.25
C SER A 593 4.43 10.84 -1.42
N LEU A 594 5.75 10.87 -1.63
CA LEU A 594 6.65 9.89 -1.02
C LEU A 594 7.02 10.28 0.42
N LYS A 595 6.97 9.33 1.33
CA LYS A 595 7.56 9.47 2.66
C LYS A 595 9.07 9.26 2.60
N GLN A 596 9.79 9.94 3.48
CA GLN A 596 11.24 9.87 3.58
C GLN A 596 11.67 8.82 4.61
N PHE A 597 12.48 7.84 4.21
CA PHE A 597 12.93 6.75 5.08
C PHE A 597 14.34 6.98 5.65
N GLY A 598 15.12 7.89 5.08
CA GLY A 598 16.53 8.10 5.44
C GLY A 598 17.48 7.02 4.93
N TYR A 599 16.96 6.02 4.21
CA TYR A 599 17.69 4.98 3.51
C TYR A 599 16.90 4.55 2.27
N ASP A 600 17.55 3.84 1.34
CA ASP A 600 16.86 3.25 0.21
C ASP A 600 16.07 2.03 0.67
N TYR A 601 14.74 2.08 0.57
CA TYR A 601 13.87 0.97 0.99
C TYR A 601 14.15 -0.32 0.22
N ASN A 602 14.67 -0.26 -1.01
CA ASN A 602 15.12 -1.44 -1.77
C ASN A 602 16.35 -2.12 -1.15
N ASP A 603 17.10 -1.45 -0.27
CA ASP A 603 18.18 -2.09 0.49
C ASP A 603 17.62 -3.09 1.51
N ILE A 604 16.35 -2.90 1.95
CA ILE A 604 15.66 -3.73 2.93
C ILE A 604 14.60 -4.62 2.25
N ASN A 605 13.78 -4.03 1.37
CA ASN A 605 12.69 -4.72 0.68
C ASN A 605 13.18 -5.34 -0.63
N ALA A 606 13.95 -6.41 -0.54
CA ALA A 606 14.58 -7.06 -1.69
C ALA A 606 14.50 -8.59 -1.59
N LEU A 607 14.39 -9.28 -2.73
CA LEU A 607 14.41 -10.75 -2.80
C LEU A 607 15.76 -11.32 -2.36
N ASP A 608 16.85 -10.61 -2.68
CA ASP A 608 18.21 -10.94 -2.24
C ASP A 608 18.58 -9.98 -1.12
N PHE A 609 18.77 -10.53 0.07
CA PHE A 609 18.95 -9.74 1.27
C PHE A 609 20.07 -10.30 2.15
N ILE A 610 20.78 -9.43 2.84
CA ILE A 610 21.76 -9.78 3.87
C ILE A 610 21.20 -9.40 5.24
N ALA A 611 20.69 -10.36 5.98
CA ALA A 611 20.12 -10.15 7.30
C ALA A 611 21.21 -10.21 8.39
N ILE A 612 21.00 -9.44 9.44
CA ILE A 612 21.91 -9.41 10.59
C ILE A 612 21.12 -9.67 11.89
N ASP A 613 21.52 -10.70 12.63
CA ASP A 613 20.91 -11.02 13.93
C ASP A 613 21.51 -10.15 15.02
N HIS A 614 21.06 -8.90 15.04
CA HIS A 614 21.49 -7.89 15.98
C HIS A 614 20.46 -6.77 16.11
N HIS A 615 20.40 -6.15 17.28
CA HIS A 615 19.63 -4.94 17.46
C HIS A 615 20.08 -3.87 16.42
N PRO A 616 19.14 -3.26 15.69
CA PRO A 616 19.47 -2.39 14.53
C PRO A 616 20.20 -1.09 14.89
N GLY A 617 20.27 -0.75 16.17
CA GLY A 617 21.04 0.38 16.67
C GLY A 617 21.33 0.21 18.16
N LEU A 618 22.58 0.36 18.58
CA LEU A 618 23.01 0.23 19.97
C LEU A 618 24.10 1.24 20.35
N THR A 619 24.14 1.51 21.64
CA THR A 619 25.17 2.32 22.29
C THR A 619 26.27 1.39 22.84
N PHE A 620 27.52 1.77 22.61
CA PHE A 620 28.70 1.02 23.00
C PHE A 620 29.69 1.88 23.78
N GLU A 621 30.52 1.22 24.62
CA GLU A 621 31.67 1.83 25.20
C GLU A 621 32.84 1.92 24.20
N PRO A 622 33.79 2.89 24.37
CA PRO A 622 34.97 2.98 23.52
C PRO A 622 35.78 1.70 23.50
N GLY A 623 36.13 1.22 22.33
CA GLY A 623 36.89 0.00 22.12
C GLY A 623 36.17 -1.31 22.45
N GLN A 624 34.85 -1.27 22.71
CA GLN A 624 34.03 -2.47 22.92
C GLN A 624 33.97 -3.32 21.63
N GLU A 625 33.71 -4.60 21.79
CA GLU A 625 33.51 -5.51 20.67
C GLU A 625 32.04 -5.50 20.21
N PHE A 626 31.83 -5.32 18.92
CA PHE A 626 30.54 -5.57 18.22
C PHE A 626 30.55 -7.00 17.71
N SER A 627 29.51 -7.76 17.98
CA SER A 627 29.41 -9.16 17.56
C SER A 627 28.00 -9.49 17.06
N ALA A 628 27.89 -10.08 15.87
CA ALA A 628 26.61 -10.46 15.27
C ALA A 628 26.73 -11.62 14.28
N ASP A 629 25.68 -12.43 14.18
CA ASP A 629 25.56 -13.42 13.12
C ASP A 629 24.92 -12.78 11.87
N VAL A 630 25.46 -13.13 10.72
CA VAL A 630 25.03 -12.61 9.41
C VAL A 630 24.47 -13.74 8.57
N TYR A 631 23.29 -13.50 7.96
CA TYR A 631 22.57 -14.49 7.18
C TYR A 631 22.35 -13.99 5.74
N SER A 632 22.58 -14.87 4.76
CA SER A 632 22.09 -14.65 3.39
C SER A 632 20.64 -15.10 3.28
N SER A 633 19.81 -14.33 2.58
CA SER A 633 18.43 -14.68 2.22
C SER A 633 18.27 -14.44 0.73
N HIS A 634 18.23 -15.53 -0.08
CA HIS A 634 18.31 -15.47 -1.54
C HIS A 634 17.08 -16.13 -2.18
N PHE A 635 16.17 -15.30 -2.67
CA PHE A 635 14.92 -15.75 -3.29
C PHE A 635 14.69 -15.19 -4.70
N SER A 636 15.62 -14.42 -5.26
CA SER A 636 15.56 -14.06 -6.68
C SER A 636 15.88 -15.28 -7.58
N HIS A 637 15.49 -15.17 -8.84
CA HIS A 637 15.82 -16.20 -9.84
C HIS A 637 17.22 -16.02 -10.43
N LYS A 638 17.97 -15.03 -9.96
CA LYS A 638 19.33 -14.76 -10.43
C LYS A 638 20.29 -15.85 -9.96
N LYS A 639 21.13 -16.31 -10.85
CA LYS A 639 22.27 -17.15 -10.49
C LYS A 639 23.41 -16.25 -10.05
N VAL A 640 23.75 -16.32 -8.78
CA VAL A 640 24.87 -15.58 -8.20
C VAL A 640 26.03 -16.53 -7.90
N SER A 641 27.25 -16.06 -8.05
CA SER A 641 28.47 -16.83 -7.75
C SER A 641 29.62 -15.89 -7.38
N GLY A 642 30.62 -16.40 -6.67
CA GLY A 642 31.77 -15.62 -6.24
C GLY A 642 31.36 -14.47 -5.31
N THR A 643 30.43 -14.75 -4.41
CA THR A 643 29.84 -13.72 -3.54
C THR A 643 30.77 -13.37 -2.39
N VAL A 644 30.93 -12.05 -2.17
CA VAL A 644 31.77 -11.48 -1.12
C VAL A 644 30.92 -10.58 -0.24
N LEU A 645 30.91 -10.85 1.06
CA LEU A 645 30.37 -9.95 2.07
C LEU A 645 31.42 -8.91 2.42
N HIS A 646 31.02 -7.66 2.37
CA HIS A 646 31.83 -6.51 2.81
C HIS A 646 31.16 -5.84 3.99
N TRP A 647 31.95 -5.20 4.86
CA TRP A 647 31.46 -4.32 5.90
C TRP A 647 32.37 -3.11 6.07
N ARG A 648 31.76 -1.98 6.50
CA ARG A 648 32.49 -0.73 6.77
C ARG A 648 31.73 0.10 7.80
N LEU A 649 32.44 0.59 8.82
CA LEU A 649 31.94 1.54 9.79
C LEU A 649 32.36 2.96 9.38
N ASP A 650 31.38 3.79 9.11
CA ASP A 650 31.52 5.24 8.87
C ASP A 650 30.76 5.99 9.97
N GLY A 651 31.04 7.27 10.19
CA GLY A 651 30.30 8.04 11.17
C GLY A 651 30.72 9.51 11.29
N LEU A 652 30.18 10.17 12.32
CA LEU A 652 30.49 11.53 12.71
C LEU A 652 31.15 11.54 14.08
N ASP A 653 32.26 12.25 14.22
CA ASP A 653 32.86 12.48 15.52
C ASP A 653 32.16 13.61 16.30
N HIS A 654 32.60 13.87 17.54
CA HIS A 654 32.01 14.92 18.40
C HIS A 654 32.26 16.35 17.90
N HIS A 655 33.06 16.52 16.86
CA HIS A 655 33.23 17.78 16.15
C HIS A 655 32.28 17.91 14.94
N GLY A 656 31.42 16.87 14.69
CA GLY A 656 30.60 16.82 13.49
C GLY A 656 31.40 16.61 12.20
N GLN A 657 32.62 16.05 12.31
CA GLN A 657 33.44 15.73 11.17
C GLN A 657 33.22 14.28 10.74
N GLN A 658 33.12 14.10 9.44
CA GLN A 658 32.92 12.77 8.86
C GLN A 658 34.19 11.94 9.01
N GLN A 659 34.02 10.74 9.55
CA GLN A 659 35.03 9.70 9.70
C GLN A 659 34.63 8.53 8.80
N LEU A 660 35.49 8.19 7.84
CA LEU A 660 35.22 7.12 6.89
C LEU A 660 36.17 5.94 7.16
N ASP A 661 35.69 4.74 6.88
CA ASP A 661 36.47 3.50 6.91
C ASP A 661 37.21 3.26 8.26
N LEU A 662 36.50 3.53 9.35
CA LEU A 662 37.06 3.37 10.71
C LEU A 662 37.35 1.92 11.03
N VAL A 663 36.48 1.02 10.61
CA VAL A 663 36.63 -0.44 10.68
C VAL A 663 36.04 -1.01 9.40
N SER A 664 36.81 -1.82 8.68
CA SER A 664 36.31 -2.46 7.46
C SER A 664 36.87 -3.86 7.26
N GLY A 665 36.26 -4.61 6.38
CA GLY A 665 36.71 -5.91 5.98
C GLY A 665 35.83 -6.58 4.95
N TYR A 666 36.22 -7.77 4.55
CA TYR A 666 35.43 -8.58 3.63
C TYR A 666 35.71 -10.07 3.85
N THR A 667 34.79 -10.92 3.40
CA THR A 667 34.95 -12.37 3.41
C THR A 667 34.14 -13.02 2.30
N ASP A 668 34.65 -14.12 1.73
CA ASP A 668 33.85 -14.92 0.81
C ASP A 668 32.70 -15.58 1.57
N ILE A 669 31.52 -15.57 0.96
CA ILE A 669 30.32 -16.22 1.49
C ILE A 669 29.64 -17.05 0.41
N THR A 670 28.65 -17.86 0.81
CA THR A 670 27.74 -18.56 -0.10
C THR A 670 26.37 -17.90 -0.09
N PHE A 671 25.78 -17.74 -1.25
CA PHE A 671 24.43 -17.19 -1.44
C PHE A 671 23.60 -18.27 -2.16
N ASN A 672 23.09 -19.24 -1.37
CA ASN A 672 22.39 -20.39 -1.90
C ASN A 672 20.96 -20.02 -2.32
N PRO A 673 20.50 -20.43 -3.53
CA PRO A 673 19.16 -20.10 -3.99
C PRO A 673 18.08 -20.76 -3.11
N TYR A 674 17.04 -19.98 -2.86
CA TYR A 674 15.85 -20.34 -2.06
C TYR A 674 16.21 -20.79 -0.63
N LYS A 675 17.17 -20.10 -0.04
CA LYS A 675 17.64 -20.40 1.32
C LYS A 675 17.91 -19.16 2.15
N VAL A 676 17.79 -19.37 3.46
CA VAL A 676 18.34 -18.50 4.48
C VAL A 676 19.43 -19.28 5.21
N ASP A 677 20.67 -18.87 5.01
CA ASP A 677 21.84 -19.54 5.60
C ASP A 677 22.65 -18.56 6.45
N LYS A 678 23.11 -19.01 7.62
CA LYS A 678 24.12 -18.28 8.37
C LYS A 678 25.44 -18.36 7.59
N VAL A 679 25.92 -17.19 7.11
CA VAL A 679 27.10 -17.12 6.22
C VAL A 679 28.35 -16.58 6.90
N HIS A 680 28.21 -15.83 7.98
CA HIS A 680 29.35 -15.27 8.71
C HIS A 680 28.99 -14.99 10.17
N HIS A 681 30.02 -14.93 11.02
CA HIS A 681 29.95 -14.35 12.36
C HIS A 681 30.85 -13.13 12.39
N LEU A 682 30.26 -11.95 12.44
CA LEU A 682 30.97 -10.68 12.45
C LEU A 682 31.43 -10.38 13.88
N SER A 683 32.70 -10.10 14.07
CA SER A 683 33.31 -9.65 15.33
C SER A 683 34.25 -8.50 15.04
N LEU A 684 33.94 -7.32 15.55
CA LEU A 684 34.65 -6.07 15.25
C LEU A 684 34.98 -5.32 16.53
N LYS A 685 36.22 -4.91 16.67
CA LYS A 685 36.61 -3.98 17.73
C LYS A 685 36.24 -2.55 17.29
N LEU A 686 35.34 -1.94 18.03
CA LEU A 686 34.91 -0.56 17.78
C LEU A 686 36.00 0.46 18.10
N PRO A 687 35.96 1.66 17.46
CA PRO A 687 36.95 2.73 17.71
C PRO A 687 36.92 3.22 19.16
N ASP A 688 38.10 3.66 19.64
CA ASP A 688 38.25 4.31 20.94
C ASP A 688 38.04 5.83 20.82
N GLN A 689 36.87 6.22 20.27
CA GLN A 689 36.50 7.62 20.13
C GLN A 689 34.98 7.77 20.23
N ARG A 690 34.48 8.97 20.53
CA ARG A 690 33.06 9.27 20.45
C ARG A 690 32.64 9.25 18.98
N LEU A 691 31.54 8.59 18.71
CA LEU A 691 31.06 8.39 17.34
C LEU A 691 29.56 8.20 17.30
N VAL A 692 28.89 8.80 16.34
CA VAL A 692 27.59 8.37 15.82
C VAL A 692 27.82 7.83 14.43
N GLY A 693 27.64 6.55 14.23
CA GLY A 693 28.05 5.87 13.01
C GLY A 693 27.07 4.84 12.50
N THR A 694 27.35 4.38 11.28
CA THR A 694 26.62 3.31 10.61
C THR A 694 27.61 2.24 10.17
N LEU A 695 27.38 1.02 10.61
CA LEU A 695 28.03 -0.18 10.09
C LEU A 695 27.26 -0.64 8.87
N HIS A 696 27.79 -0.39 7.69
CA HIS A 696 27.25 -0.84 6.42
C HIS A 696 27.68 -2.27 6.12
N LEU A 697 26.76 -3.08 5.60
CA LEU A 697 26.99 -4.41 5.06
C LEU A 697 26.52 -4.44 3.61
N TRP A 698 27.29 -5.06 2.72
CA TRP A 698 26.83 -5.29 1.36
C TRP A 698 27.49 -6.55 0.79
N VAL A 699 26.81 -7.17 -0.15
CA VAL A 699 27.29 -8.35 -0.85
C VAL A 699 27.52 -8.01 -2.31
N THR A 700 28.68 -8.38 -2.83
CA THR A 700 28.96 -8.31 -4.27
C THR A 700 29.02 -9.68 -4.89
N ASP A 701 28.65 -9.81 -6.17
CA ASP A 701 28.86 -10.99 -6.99
C ASP A 701 30.27 -11.01 -7.64
N GLN A 702 30.53 -12.04 -8.46
CA GLN A 702 31.81 -12.20 -9.17
C GLN A 702 32.16 -11.03 -10.12
N ASP A 703 31.13 -10.28 -10.59
CA ASP A 703 31.29 -9.14 -11.49
C ASP A 703 31.47 -7.82 -10.72
N GLY A 704 31.46 -7.88 -9.40
CA GLY A 704 31.54 -6.73 -8.49
C GLY A 704 30.22 -5.96 -8.35
N SER A 705 29.11 -6.47 -8.90
CA SER A 705 27.80 -5.86 -8.74
C SER A 705 27.28 -6.09 -7.32
N VAL A 706 26.72 -5.05 -6.72
CA VAL A 706 26.08 -5.17 -5.40
C VAL A 706 24.73 -5.84 -5.54
N ILE A 707 24.51 -6.95 -4.81
CA ILE A 707 23.29 -7.76 -4.87
C ILE A 707 22.43 -7.67 -3.60
N ALA A 708 23.01 -7.30 -2.47
CA ALA A 708 22.26 -7.13 -1.22
C ALA A 708 22.95 -6.07 -0.34
N ARG A 709 22.16 -5.40 0.50
CA ARG A 709 22.63 -4.39 1.46
C ARG A 709 21.90 -4.52 2.79
N ASN A 710 22.55 -4.05 3.85
CA ASN A 710 21.94 -3.79 5.16
C ASN A 710 22.84 -2.85 5.96
N PHE A 711 22.39 -2.41 7.12
CA PHE A 711 23.17 -1.58 8.01
C PHE A 711 22.74 -1.71 9.47
N VAL A 712 23.63 -1.32 10.39
CA VAL A 712 23.35 -1.18 11.82
C VAL A 712 23.87 0.17 12.27
N ASN A 713 23.07 0.90 13.04
CA ASN A 713 23.50 2.15 13.64
C ASN A 713 24.27 1.89 14.93
N ILE A 714 25.37 2.58 15.10
CA ILE A 714 26.29 2.43 16.23
C ILE A 714 26.56 3.80 16.84
N GLU A 715 26.30 3.91 18.14
CA GLU A 715 26.73 5.04 18.94
C GLU A 715 27.84 4.60 19.88
N ILE A 716 28.93 5.36 19.96
CA ILE A 716 30.02 5.13 20.92
C ILE A 716 30.04 6.32 21.89
N LEU A 717 29.67 6.07 23.14
CA LEU A 717 29.61 7.08 24.19
C LEU A 717 30.95 7.22 24.92
N LYS A 718 31.88 7.96 24.32
CA LYS A 718 33.09 8.36 25.01
C LYS A 718 32.87 9.73 25.69
N PRO A 719 33.18 9.92 26.98
CA PRO A 719 33.11 11.23 27.60
C PRO A 719 33.92 12.25 26.79
N ILE A 720 33.35 13.42 26.56
CA ILE A 720 33.99 14.52 25.88
C ILE A 720 34.59 15.44 26.94
N SER A 721 35.82 15.88 26.77
CA SER A 721 36.43 16.88 27.63
C SER A 721 35.66 18.19 27.52
N VAL A 722 35.33 18.80 28.66
CA VAL A 722 34.65 20.11 28.66
C VAL A 722 35.46 21.14 27.91
N VAL A 723 36.76 21.08 27.98
CA VAL A 723 37.70 21.96 27.27
C VAL A 723 38.80 21.15 26.56
N GLU A 724 38.91 21.33 25.27
CA GLU A 724 40.01 20.78 24.47
C GLU A 724 40.88 21.92 23.95
N GLN A 725 42.19 21.81 24.14
CA GLN A 725 43.12 22.86 23.73
C GLN A 725 44.20 22.35 22.82
N SER A 726 44.38 23.09 21.72
CA SER A 726 45.54 22.97 20.81
C SER A 726 46.25 24.30 20.66
N PRO A 727 47.40 24.37 19.97
CA PRO A 727 48.12 25.64 19.75
C PRO A 727 47.29 26.76 19.14
N ASN A 728 46.35 26.44 18.26
CA ASN A 728 45.58 27.41 17.49
C ASN A 728 44.06 27.37 17.73
N LEU A 729 43.57 26.42 18.53
CA LEU A 729 42.14 26.20 18.72
C LEU A 729 41.84 25.73 20.17
N THR A 730 40.89 26.39 20.81
CA THR A 730 40.25 25.93 22.03
C THR A 730 38.81 25.55 21.70
N VAL A 731 38.36 24.33 22.03
CA VAL A 731 36.98 23.87 21.92
C VAL A 731 36.42 23.72 23.29
N ILE A 732 35.25 24.33 23.52
CA ILE A 732 34.50 24.21 24.77
C ILE A 732 33.22 23.47 24.44
N ASN A 733 33.05 22.32 25.07
CA ASN A 733 31.89 21.47 24.94
C ASN A 733 30.93 21.73 26.12
N TYR A 734 29.78 22.28 25.83
CA TYR A 734 28.72 22.52 26.80
C TYR A 734 27.67 21.43 26.70
N ASP A 735 27.38 20.77 27.81
CA ASP A 735 26.36 19.71 27.89
C ASP A 735 25.03 20.31 28.34
N LEU A 736 23.92 19.82 27.77
CA LEU A 736 22.56 20.14 28.19
C LEU A 736 22.13 19.38 29.45
N ALA A 737 23.10 18.88 30.23
CA ALA A 737 22.92 18.06 31.41
C ALA A 737 22.15 16.74 31.12
N ASP A 738 21.13 16.43 31.87
CA ASP A 738 20.37 15.18 31.72
C ASP A 738 19.25 15.26 30.72
N GLU A 739 19.01 16.45 30.14
CA GLU A 739 17.93 16.64 29.16
C GLU A 739 18.36 16.16 27.76
N PRO A 740 17.60 15.26 27.11
CA PRO A 740 17.89 14.81 25.75
C PRO A 740 17.71 15.94 24.73
N MET A 741 16.80 16.85 24.97
CA MET A 741 16.55 18.04 24.13
C MET A 741 15.85 19.13 24.94
N VAL A 742 16.04 20.37 24.51
CA VAL A 742 15.30 21.53 25.01
C VAL A 742 14.29 21.93 23.94
N VAL A 743 13.02 21.95 24.32
CA VAL A 743 11.90 22.26 23.40
C VAL A 743 11.27 23.58 23.86
N ILE A 744 11.20 24.54 22.94
CA ILE A 744 10.49 25.81 23.06
C ILE A 744 9.38 25.80 22.04
N GLU A 745 8.14 25.72 22.48
CA GLU A 745 6.97 25.79 21.62
C GLU A 745 6.61 27.26 21.34
N GLY A 746 6.69 27.66 20.06
CA GLY A 746 6.43 29.04 19.67
C GLY A 746 7.51 30.04 20.13
N GLU A 747 7.08 31.28 20.41
CA GLU A 747 7.99 32.34 20.89
C GLU A 747 8.55 32.02 22.29
N GLY A 748 9.88 32.07 22.42
CA GLY A 748 10.53 31.79 23.69
C GLY A 748 12.04 31.90 23.64
N THR A 749 12.70 31.65 24.76
CA THR A 749 14.15 31.79 24.87
C THR A 749 14.74 30.59 25.61
N SER A 750 15.75 29.97 25.01
CA SER A 750 16.61 28.97 25.65
C SER A 750 17.92 29.63 26.06
N SER A 751 18.22 29.67 27.34
CA SER A 751 19.37 30.39 27.93
C SER A 751 20.41 29.42 28.45
N HIS A 752 21.68 29.62 28.06
CA HIS A 752 22.80 28.78 28.43
C HIS A 752 23.98 29.61 28.93
N SER A 753 24.58 29.23 30.05
CA SER A 753 25.75 29.86 30.59
C SER A 753 26.98 28.95 30.44
N ILE A 754 27.87 29.30 29.52
CA ILE A 754 29.03 28.49 29.17
C ILE A 754 30.27 29.05 29.83
N GLU A 755 30.93 28.25 30.69
CA GLU A 755 32.17 28.64 31.30
C GLU A 755 33.31 28.67 30.29
N LEU A 756 34.01 29.78 30.20
CA LEU A 756 35.17 29.95 29.34
C LEU A 756 36.45 29.72 30.13
N PRO A 757 37.39 28.93 29.64
CA PRO A 757 38.71 28.81 30.26
C PRO A 757 39.49 30.16 30.18
N ASP A 758 40.51 30.30 30.98
CA ASP A 758 41.42 31.48 30.90
C ASP A 758 42.00 31.63 29.50
N ILE A 759 41.51 32.60 28.76
CA ILE A 759 41.93 32.89 27.39
C ILE A 759 43.09 33.90 27.44
N THR A 760 44.33 33.36 27.52
CA THR A 760 45.53 34.20 27.56
C THR A 760 46.05 34.54 26.15
N LYS A 761 45.56 33.88 25.12
CA LYS A 761 45.93 34.09 23.72
C LYS A 761 44.97 35.08 23.05
N THR A 762 45.49 35.76 22.03
CA THR A 762 44.64 36.62 21.21
C THR A 762 43.60 35.80 20.48
N VAL A 763 42.35 36.15 20.63
CA VAL A 763 41.23 35.51 19.92
C VAL A 763 41.10 36.15 18.54
N LYS A 764 41.16 35.32 17.49
CA LYS A 764 40.95 35.77 16.09
C LYS A 764 39.53 35.69 15.66
N SER A 765 38.90 34.55 15.95
CA SER A 765 37.50 34.28 15.64
C SER A 765 36.92 33.30 16.64
N MET A 766 35.61 33.29 16.73
CA MET A 766 34.82 32.30 17.50
C MET A 766 33.75 31.69 16.61
N GLU A 767 33.43 30.43 16.83
CA GLU A 767 32.29 29.75 16.21
C GLU A 767 31.42 29.11 17.32
N LEU A 768 30.13 29.21 17.14
CA LEU A 768 29.15 28.47 17.89
C LEU A 768 28.59 27.34 17.00
N ILE A 769 28.56 26.12 17.52
CA ILE A 769 28.07 24.94 16.82
C ILE A 769 27.07 24.20 17.70
N PHE A 770 25.89 23.91 17.17
CA PHE A 770 24.87 23.17 17.88
C PHE A 770 23.92 22.49 16.89
N GLU A 771 23.14 21.53 17.36
CA GLU A 771 22.12 20.85 16.56
C GLU A 771 20.73 21.35 16.97
N ALA A 772 19.95 21.82 16.00
CA ALA A 772 18.64 22.39 16.25
C ALA A 772 17.67 22.26 15.05
N SER A 773 16.37 22.36 15.35
CA SER A 773 15.29 22.48 14.37
C SER A 773 14.19 23.41 14.90
N SER A 774 13.25 23.82 14.05
CA SER A 774 11.98 24.39 14.52
C SER A 774 11.17 23.33 15.29
N THR A 775 10.24 23.79 16.15
CA THR A 775 9.45 22.88 17.00
C THR A 775 8.07 22.62 16.44
N VAL A 776 7.57 23.48 15.51
CA VAL A 776 6.24 23.30 14.96
C VAL A 776 6.14 21.97 14.26
N ILE A 777 5.13 21.26 14.66
CA ILE A 777 4.91 19.85 14.40
C ILE A 777 4.01 19.71 13.17
N GLY A 778 4.59 19.38 12.03
CA GLY A 778 3.97 18.45 11.12
C GLY A 778 4.68 17.10 11.28
N SER A 779 4.08 16.02 10.88
CA SER A 779 4.90 14.82 10.70
C SER A 779 5.94 15.08 9.62
N PRO A 780 7.23 14.93 9.87
CA PRO A 780 8.25 15.15 8.85
C PRO A 780 8.12 14.19 7.67
N GLN A 781 7.37 13.10 7.82
CA GLN A 781 7.14 12.14 6.75
C GLN A 781 5.89 12.44 5.92
N THR A 782 4.86 13.02 6.51
CA THR A 782 3.55 13.20 5.86
C THR A 782 3.23 14.65 5.56
N ASP A 783 3.85 15.61 6.26
CA ASP A 783 3.48 17.00 6.16
C ASP A 783 4.41 17.77 5.22
N ASN A 784 3.82 18.36 4.19
CA ASN A 784 4.52 19.28 3.28
C ASN A 784 4.54 20.71 3.83
N GLU A 785 3.93 20.99 4.96
CA GLU A 785 3.93 22.30 5.58
C GLU A 785 5.27 22.53 6.31
N LEU A 786 6.07 23.41 5.76
CA LEU A 786 7.31 23.84 6.38
C LEU A 786 7.04 25.06 7.25
N TRP A 787 7.31 24.91 8.54
CA TRP A 787 7.22 25.97 9.55
C TRP A 787 8.63 26.35 10.04
N PRO A 788 9.42 27.08 9.21
CA PRO A 788 10.74 27.51 9.65
C PRO A 788 10.61 28.47 10.82
N SER A 789 11.55 28.39 11.75
CA SER A 789 11.66 29.31 12.87
C SER A 789 12.77 30.32 12.63
N GLU A 790 12.49 31.61 12.83
CA GLU A 790 13.53 32.63 12.94
C GLU A 790 14.08 32.61 14.37
N VAL A 791 15.34 32.23 14.53
CA VAL A 791 16.01 32.17 15.84
C VAL A 791 17.10 33.21 15.92
N LYS A 792 16.97 34.14 16.88
CA LYS A 792 18.01 35.10 17.23
C LYS A 792 19.00 34.48 18.22
N ILE A 793 20.26 34.64 17.90
CA ILE A 793 21.37 34.22 18.77
C ILE A 793 21.95 35.45 19.45
N ILE A 794 21.83 35.49 20.76
CA ILE A 794 22.27 36.62 21.57
C ILE A 794 23.41 36.11 22.48
N ALA A 795 24.56 36.77 22.42
CA ALA A 795 25.70 36.46 23.27
C ALA A 795 26.06 37.63 24.18
N ASN A 796 26.10 37.37 25.50
CA ASN A 796 26.36 38.41 26.53
C ASN A 796 25.45 39.65 26.36
N GLY A 797 24.18 39.45 25.98
CA GLY A 797 23.24 40.54 25.73
C GLY A 797 23.41 41.29 24.41
N THR A 798 24.30 40.84 23.54
CA THR A 798 24.50 41.37 22.19
C THR A 798 23.90 40.44 21.16
N ASP A 799 23.02 40.96 20.30
CA ASP A 799 22.47 40.23 19.14
C ASP A 799 23.62 40.01 18.14
N ILE A 800 23.98 38.74 17.91
CA ILE A 800 25.13 38.40 17.09
C ILE A 800 24.74 37.79 15.73
N HIS A 801 23.61 37.12 15.67
CA HIS A 801 23.13 36.49 14.42
C HIS A 801 21.67 36.08 14.52
N THR A 802 21.03 36.04 13.37
CA THR A 802 19.68 35.46 13.21
C THR A 802 19.75 34.36 12.18
N ILE A 803 19.20 33.20 12.50
CA ILE A 803 19.16 32.03 11.63
C ILE A 803 17.73 31.65 11.33
N ASN A 804 17.48 31.10 10.15
CA ASN A 804 16.25 30.39 9.84
C ASN A 804 16.47 28.90 10.08
N LEU A 805 15.80 28.35 11.09
CA LEU A 805 15.80 26.92 11.37
C LEU A 805 14.67 26.25 10.60
N PRO A 806 14.95 25.31 9.70
CA PRO A 806 13.93 24.48 9.10
C PRO A 806 13.37 23.48 10.13
N ASN A 807 12.29 22.82 9.78
CA ASN A 807 11.77 21.66 10.49
C ASN A 807 12.87 20.59 10.63
N ALA A 808 12.67 19.66 11.57
CA ALA A 808 13.50 18.47 11.63
C ALA A 808 13.56 17.80 10.23
N PRO A 809 14.72 17.25 9.81
CA PRO A 809 14.82 16.56 8.54
C PRO A 809 13.75 15.45 8.43
N ALA A 810 13.23 15.23 7.24
CA ALA A 810 12.20 14.21 6.99
C ALA A 810 12.66 12.80 7.38
N ASP A 811 13.96 12.52 7.32
CA ASP A 811 14.60 11.29 7.78
C ASP A 811 15.09 11.37 9.24
N ALA A 812 14.57 12.30 10.03
CA ALA A 812 15.03 12.58 11.41
C ALA A 812 14.78 11.44 12.41
N ARG A 813 14.19 10.37 11.97
CA ARG A 813 13.74 9.27 12.81
C ARG A 813 14.67 8.08 12.63
N GLY A 814 15.85 8.19 13.12
CA GLY A 814 16.84 7.13 13.02
C GLY A 814 16.85 6.22 14.26
N ALA A 815 17.50 5.07 14.08
CA ALA A 815 17.78 4.10 15.13
C ALA A 815 18.34 4.70 16.41
N LEU A 816 19.14 5.75 16.30
CA LEU A 816 19.80 6.37 17.45
C LEU A 816 18.82 7.12 18.36
N SER A 817 17.91 7.87 17.78
CA SER A 817 16.90 8.59 18.54
C SER A 817 15.96 7.63 19.27
N TYR A 818 15.61 6.50 18.62
CA TYR A 818 14.85 5.42 19.21
C TYR A 818 15.57 4.82 20.44
N ILE A 819 16.89 4.52 20.31
CA ILE A 819 17.70 4.00 21.41
C ILE A 819 17.66 4.92 22.63
N ASN A 820 17.62 6.22 22.39
CA ASN A 820 17.60 7.23 23.47
C ASN A 820 16.18 7.51 24.01
N GLY A 821 15.17 6.76 23.59
CA GLY A 821 13.78 6.92 24.03
C GLY A 821 13.12 8.19 23.51
N ILE A 822 13.63 8.75 22.44
CA ILE A 822 13.12 9.95 21.79
C ILE A 822 12.58 9.52 20.44
N ASP A 823 11.33 9.72 20.17
CA ASP A 823 10.64 9.33 18.92
C ASP A 823 11.36 9.81 17.64
N GLY A 824 12.55 9.25 17.42
CA GLY A 824 13.31 9.40 16.22
C GLY A 824 13.56 10.82 15.75
N LYS A 825 13.88 11.78 16.60
CA LYS A 825 14.08 13.18 16.18
C LYS A 825 15.55 13.58 16.23
N TYR A 826 16.00 14.25 15.20
CA TYR A 826 17.25 15.01 15.15
C TYR A 826 17.10 16.29 14.32
N GLY A 827 18.04 17.22 14.45
CA GLY A 827 17.99 18.51 13.81
C GLY A 827 19.02 18.71 12.71
N HIS A 828 19.29 19.98 12.46
CA HIS A 828 20.32 20.44 11.54
C HIS A 828 21.53 20.94 12.31
N LEU A 829 22.73 20.67 11.78
CA LEU A 829 23.96 21.22 12.34
C LEU A 829 24.07 22.71 12.01
N VAL A 830 23.93 23.54 13.01
CA VAL A 830 24.06 24.99 12.92
C VAL A 830 25.49 25.39 13.23
N ARG A 831 26.08 26.26 12.39
CA ARG A 831 27.39 26.86 12.62
C ARG A 831 27.29 28.39 12.47
N VAL A 832 27.68 29.10 13.50
CA VAL A 832 27.63 30.56 13.53
C VAL A 832 28.99 31.14 13.90
N SER A 833 29.53 31.99 13.04
CA SER A 833 30.75 32.71 13.32
C SER A 833 30.44 33.95 14.15
N ILE A 834 31.22 34.15 15.23
CA ILE A 834 31.09 35.28 16.15
C ILE A 834 32.34 36.14 16.07
N ASP A 835 32.15 37.43 15.94
CA ASP A 835 33.26 38.39 16.09
C ASP A 835 33.53 38.62 17.60
N PRO A 836 34.67 38.18 18.10
CA PRO A 836 34.97 38.29 19.51
C PRO A 836 35.00 39.74 20.04
N SER A 837 35.17 40.73 19.13
CA SER A 837 35.16 42.16 19.49
C SER A 837 33.80 42.66 19.98
N HIS A 838 32.76 41.96 19.64
CA HIS A 838 31.37 42.25 20.07
C HIS A 838 31.04 41.61 21.42
N LEU A 839 31.90 40.76 22.00
CA LEU A 839 31.66 40.04 23.23
C LEU A 839 32.47 40.57 24.39
N ASN A 840 31.81 40.76 25.52
CA ASN A 840 32.51 40.99 26.77
C ASN A 840 32.90 39.65 27.42
N LEU A 841 34.12 39.18 27.11
CA LEU A 841 34.65 37.92 27.65
C LEU A 841 35.40 38.06 28.96
N SER A 842 35.35 39.25 29.62
CA SER A 842 36.10 39.52 30.82
C SER A 842 35.59 38.80 32.08
N GLY A 843 34.44 38.14 32.01
CA GLY A 843 33.82 37.45 33.14
C GLY A 843 34.12 35.95 33.23
N GLY A 844 34.82 35.35 32.27
CA GLY A 844 35.05 33.89 32.22
C GLY A 844 33.77 33.09 31.91
N GLN A 845 32.74 33.75 31.47
CA GLN A 845 31.47 33.12 31.04
C GLN A 845 30.95 33.72 29.73
N LEU A 846 30.32 32.85 28.92
CA LEU A 846 29.55 33.25 27.75
C LEU A 846 28.08 32.94 28.04
N GLN A 847 27.29 33.98 28.20
CA GLN A 847 25.84 33.81 28.26
C GLN A 847 25.31 33.75 26.81
N MET A 848 24.65 32.66 26.46
CA MET A 848 24.06 32.44 25.16
C MET A 848 22.56 32.30 25.28
N ASP A 849 21.81 33.13 24.60
CA ASP A 849 20.36 33.03 24.51
C ASP A 849 19.97 32.76 23.06
N LEU A 850 19.14 31.72 22.87
CA LEU A 850 18.51 31.36 21.59
C LEU A 850 17.05 31.75 21.70
N GLN A 851 16.65 32.79 20.99
CA GLN A 851 15.29 33.33 21.03
C GLN A 851 14.53 32.95 19.73
N SER A 852 13.50 32.11 19.85
CA SER A 852 12.66 31.68 18.75
C SER A 852 11.46 32.59 18.52
N ASP A 853 10.95 32.60 17.29
CA ASP A 853 9.64 33.12 16.90
C ASP A 853 8.55 32.06 17.07
N LEU A 854 7.42 32.26 16.39
CA LEU A 854 6.27 31.33 16.41
C LEU A 854 6.60 29.92 15.94
N GLY A 855 7.65 29.71 15.15
CA GLY A 855 8.10 28.39 14.69
C GLY A 855 8.79 27.56 15.77
N GLY A 856 9.09 28.16 16.94
CA GLY A 856 9.71 27.47 18.08
C GLY A 856 11.16 27.07 17.87
N LEU A 857 11.72 26.34 18.84
CA LEU A 857 13.09 25.83 18.83
C LEU A 857 13.16 24.48 19.52
N THR A 858 13.69 23.49 18.84
CA THR A 858 14.19 22.27 19.46
C THR A 858 15.72 22.26 19.37
N LEU A 859 16.39 22.22 20.53
CA LEU A 859 17.83 22.10 20.66
C LEU A 859 18.15 20.68 21.13
N TYR A 860 18.95 19.95 20.36
CA TYR A 860 19.27 18.55 20.61
C TYR A 860 20.55 18.41 21.43
N SER A 861 20.55 17.53 22.41
CA SER A 861 21.75 17.19 23.16
C SER A 861 22.57 16.13 22.43
N GLN A 862 23.76 15.88 22.95
CA GLN A 862 24.61 14.77 22.53
C GLN A 862 23.96 13.37 22.71
N ARG A 863 22.82 13.27 23.40
CA ARG A 863 22.10 12.02 23.66
C ARG A 863 20.93 11.78 22.72
N ALA A 864 20.51 12.83 22.00
CA ALA A 864 19.29 12.78 21.21
C ALA A 864 19.52 13.01 19.72
N GLY A 865 20.47 13.87 19.40
CA GLY A 865 20.69 14.33 18.03
C GLY A 865 21.38 13.32 17.12
N ARG A 866 21.46 13.69 15.85
CA ARG A 866 22.26 12.99 14.84
C ARG A 866 23.76 13.22 15.02
N TYR A 867 24.11 14.38 15.52
CA TYR A 867 25.52 14.78 15.68
C TYR A 867 25.96 14.48 17.12
N PRO A 868 27.06 13.74 17.32
CA PRO A 868 27.51 13.32 18.64
C PRO A 868 28.20 14.47 19.39
N LEU A 869 27.68 15.68 19.31
CA LEU A 869 28.21 16.86 19.91
C LEU A 869 27.20 17.54 20.85
N ALA A 870 27.74 18.22 21.87
CA ALA A 870 26.99 19.21 22.63
C ALA A 870 26.98 20.56 21.88
N ILE A 871 26.49 21.60 22.53
CA ILE A 871 26.78 22.96 22.07
C ILE A 871 28.28 23.20 22.18
N GLN A 872 28.93 23.55 21.08
CA GLN A 872 30.37 23.82 21.09
C GLN A 872 30.64 25.28 20.84
N VAL A 873 31.55 25.80 21.63
CA VAL A 873 32.21 27.09 21.34
C VAL A 873 33.65 26.85 20.92
N ARG A 874 33.98 27.20 19.68
CA ARG A 874 35.34 27.11 19.11
C ARG A 874 36.01 28.47 19.11
N ILE A 875 37.19 28.57 19.70
CA ILE A 875 37.94 29.78 19.81
C ILE A 875 39.26 29.62 19.03
N HIS A 876 39.40 30.32 17.96
CA HIS A 876 40.62 30.33 17.15
C HIS A 876 41.60 31.37 17.65
N HIS A 877 42.86 30.99 17.84
CA HIS A 877 43.97 31.82 18.35
C HIS A 877 44.96 32.27 17.28
#